data_bb22f26e418c6f4655a3db50864d83fa
#
_entry.id   bb22f26e418c6f4655a3db50864d83fa
#
_cell.length_a   1.000
_cell.length_b   1.000
_cell.length_c   1.000
_cell.angle_alpha   90.00
_cell.angle_beta   90.00
_cell.angle_gamma   90.00
#
_symmetry.space_group_name_H-M   'P 1'
#
loop_
_entity.id
_entity.type
_entity.pdbx_description
1 polymer ?
#
loop_
_entity_poly.entity_id
_entity_poly.type
_entity_poly.pdbx_seq_one_letter_code
_entity_poly.pdbx_strand_id
1 'polypeptide(L)'
;MYHGLSLHFNDPGISFCESLLKENYVESPFIEGVTLQELMENAVKDGREDTVTEYVKKYIAWIKADGGNIPFEMTQEFQQVFGNVELPDGLLCAKDSDIDLIFSNLIVRDGIWNVIDYEWTFSFPIPKNFVLYRALFLAHHQVKRCQALELGHLFELAELTGEEITAYEQMEKNFQEYVRGGIYPIRDMYQKVNTNVVELRELEEWKRSIGARKNSSKDVKESMIKKIQYHIDRIEYNQGSAVCCGWAFALTKDNEYLPVNIKLTDEHGELIQAPLNRNVRMDVAQALKITNAKEAEWGFNYVWMTMEHTGYKLTFSIDGFETVHEITTEDLERSYREYRRRYPSEEAMKSYKDSMRDKDDWYYLKTEGFRALRNIRRQRLNKKDVPYAIWRTYQVPDAGEFQKQKETVFEIQPKISIIVPAYRTPEKFLREMIESVQKQSYENWELCIADGSLNDSISGILEEYASKDARVKYKLLDDNYGISGNTNAALELAAGDYIGLLDHDDILEINALYEVVKAINEKKADVIYTDEDKVSLDLKEYFDPHFKPDYNPDYLKSCNYICHFFVAKTSVVEQAGHFDSSCDGSQDYDFILRCIAKSTQVVHIPQVLYHWRCHPNSTAMNPESKLYCYEAGKRAIGLDLKASGEEHARVEMAKYYGMYEVYYPLDEEPLVSVITTTRAAVEENLKKTKYHNLEVIECGEVYNTEKVNAAVRTAAGKYCIFLPNLEGCEKADWLRLLVSNAERREVGIVGPKLLSTSEHIISAGMALGLHGTAGGLFVGNEKEYVGYFCRAITQQCVSAVALHGMLIGTKELLDMGEFNEALSVTQAALECCLKVMKEGKTVVFTPYANIYVKNDQYAPETIQVDTPEFQEKYGEMIRHDRYYSCNFDRNGAAFALAFD
;
A
#
# COMPACT_ATOMS: atom_id res chain seq x y z
N MET A 1 29.49 -21.77 2.94
CA MET A 1 28.95 -21.19 1.70
C MET A 1 30.07 -20.87 0.71
N TYR A 2 30.84 -19.79 0.83
CA TYR A 2 31.95 -19.44 -0.05
C TYR A 2 32.91 -20.60 -0.40
N HIS A 3 33.34 -21.37 0.59
CA HIS A 3 34.30 -22.49 0.41
C HIS A 3 33.72 -23.67 -0.40
N GLY A 4 32.42 -23.86 -0.36
CA GLY A 4 31.73 -24.88 -1.19
C GLY A 4 31.66 -24.46 -2.66
N LEU A 5 31.17 -23.24 -2.92
CA LEU A 5 31.02 -22.72 -4.29
C LEU A 5 32.36 -22.56 -5.03
N SER A 6 33.38 -21.99 -4.37
CA SER A 6 34.69 -21.76 -4.98
C SER A 6 35.43 -23.06 -5.36
N LEU A 7 35.07 -24.21 -4.75
CA LEU A 7 35.66 -25.51 -5.08
C LEU A 7 35.03 -26.19 -6.32
N HIS A 8 33.81 -25.78 -6.68
CA HIS A 8 33.02 -26.40 -7.77
C HIS A 8 33.18 -25.64 -9.10
N PHE A 9 33.47 -24.34 -9.06
CA PHE A 9 33.61 -23.49 -10.25
C PHE A 9 35.09 -23.22 -10.58
N ASN A 10 35.74 -24.13 -11.31
CA ASN A 10 37.13 -24.06 -11.71
C ASN A 10 37.34 -23.41 -13.10
N ASP A 11 36.73 -22.29 -13.38
CA ASP A 11 37.00 -21.49 -14.60
C ASP A 11 37.97 -20.35 -14.27
N PRO A 12 39.15 -20.26 -14.96
CA PRO A 12 40.10 -19.19 -14.71
C PRO A 12 39.57 -17.78 -15.06
N GLY A 13 38.45 -17.70 -15.78
CA GLY A 13 37.78 -16.44 -16.11
C GLY A 13 36.70 -16.01 -15.11
N ILE A 14 36.50 -16.75 -14.01
CA ILE A 14 35.47 -16.50 -13.01
C ILE A 14 36.06 -16.60 -11.61
N SER A 15 35.71 -15.64 -10.76
CA SER A 15 36.17 -15.55 -9.37
C SER A 15 34.99 -15.27 -8.46
N PHE A 16 34.96 -15.91 -7.30
CA PHE A 16 33.99 -15.59 -6.23
C PHE A 16 34.61 -14.59 -5.26
N CYS A 17 33.88 -13.55 -4.92
CA CYS A 17 34.29 -12.56 -3.93
C CYS A 17 34.37 -13.22 -2.54
N GLU A 18 35.50 -13.16 -1.88
CA GLU A 18 35.69 -13.74 -0.56
C GLU A 18 34.99 -12.91 0.51
N SER A 19 33.85 -13.40 1.03
CA SER A 19 33.11 -12.75 2.10
C SER A 19 33.43 -13.40 3.45
N LEU A 20 33.67 -12.59 4.47
CA LEU A 20 34.01 -13.02 5.82
C LEU A 20 32.86 -12.76 6.76
N LEU A 21 32.36 -13.81 7.41
CA LEU A 21 31.37 -13.69 8.46
C LEU A 21 32.05 -13.18 9.75
N LYS A 22 31.64 -12.02 10.23
CA LYS A 22 31.97 -11.47 11.56
C LYS A 22 30.83 -11.80 12.54
N GLU A 23 30.97 -11.37 13.78
CA GLU A 23 29.98 -11.72 14.82
C GLU A 23 28.54 -11.31 14.50
N ASN A 24 28.34 -10.15 13.83
CA ASN A 24 27.01 -9.60 13.53
C ASN A 24 26.83 -9.08 12.08
N TYR A 25 27.82 -9.26 11.20
CA TYR A 25 27.76 -8.79 9.81
C TYR A 25 28.68 -9.62 8.90
N VAL A 26 28.44 -9.52 7.61
CA VAL A 26 29.29 -10.10 6.56
C VAL A 26 30.13 -8.98 5.97
N GLU A 27 31.45 -9.15 5.94
CA GLU A 27 32.40 -8.24 5.34
C GLU A 27 32.83 -8.79 3.97
N SER A 28 32.54 -8.04 2.91
CA SER A 28 32.93 -8.37 1.53
C SER A 28 33.81 -7.28 0.96
N PRO A 29 34.88 -7.59 0.22
CA PRO A 29 35.68 -6.57 -0.44
C PRO A 29 34.87 -5.90 -1.54
N PHE A 30 35.03 -4.59 -1.66
CA PHE A 30 34.44 -3.85 -2.79
C PHE A 30 35.21 -4.16 -4.06
N ILE A 31 34.51 -4.62 -5.11
CA ILE A 31 35.11 -4.88 -6.43
C ILE A 31 34.68 -3.78 -7.39
N GLU A 32 35.62 -2.96 -7.81
CA GLU A 32 35.40 -1.96 -8.83
C GLU A 32 35.32 -2.60 -10.22
N GLY A 33 34.26 -2.31 -10.96
CA GLY A 33 34.02 -2.85 -12.32
C GLY A 33 32.61 -2.53 -12.80
N VAL A 34 32.25 -3.13 -13.94
CA VAL A 34 30.92 -2.97 -14.56
C VAL A 34 30.20 -4.30 -14.49
N THR A 35 28.91 -4.31 -14.16
CA THR A 35 28.15 -5.56 -14.11
C THR A 35 27.98 -6.14 -15.52
N LEU A 36 27.87 -7.47 -15.60
CA LEU A 36 27.60 -8.13 -16.87
C LEU A 36 26.26 -7.68 -17.46
N GLN A 37 25.28 -7.41 -16.63
CA GLN A 37 23.99 -6.83 -17.02
C GLN A 37 24.19 -5.47 -17.71
N GLU A 38 24.97 -4.57 -17.12
CA GLU A 38 25.24 -3.24 -17.68
C GLU A 38 26.02 -3.31 -19.01
N LEU A 39 26.91 -4.29 -19.14
CA LEU A 39 27.59 -4.55 -20.43
C LEU A 39 26.62 -5.04 -21.50
N MET A 40 25.66 -5.89 -21.15
CA MET A 40 24.61 -6.34 -22.05
C MET A 40 23.70 -5.18 -22.47
N GLU A 41 23.28 -4.34 -21.53
CA GLU A 41 22.47 -3.14 -21.80
C GLU A 41 23.16 -2.18 -22.79
N ASN A 42 24.44 -1.94 -22.56
CA ASN A 42 25.23 -1.10 -23.45
C ASN A 42 25.40 -1.73 -24.84
N ALA A 43 25.57 -3.05 -24.93
CA ALA A 43 25.66 -3.75 -26.20
C ALA A 43 24.32 -3.67 -26.98
N VAL A 44 23.17 -3.84 -26.32
CA VAL A 44 21.84 -3.64 -26.94
C VAL A 44 21.65 -2.21 -27.40
N LYS A 45 22.05 -1.23 -26.58
CA LYS A 45 21.97 0.20 -26.92
C LYS A 45 22.77 0.53 -28.20
N ASP A 46 23.92 -0.11 -28.36
CA ASP A 46 24.84 0.08 -29.48
C ASP A 46 24.47 -0.79 -30.71
N GLY A 47 23.37 -1.55 -30.65
CA GLY A 47 22.95 -2.45 -31.74
C GLY A 47 23.86 -3.67 -31.93
N ARG A 48 24.63 -4.06 -30.91
CA ARG A 48 25.57 -5.20 -30.92
C ARG A 48 24.94 -6.47 -30.29
N GLU A 49 23.83 -6.95 -30.84
CA GLU A 49 23.12 -8.14 -30.35
C GLU A 49 23.99 -9.40 -30.35
N ASP A 50 24.92 -9.52 -31.32
CA ASP A 50 25.88 -10.63 -31.35
C ASP A 50 26.75 -10.68 -30.08
N THR A 51 27.14 -9.54 -29.53
CA THR A 51 27.93 -9.44 -28.29
C THR A 51 27.10 -9.94 -27.08
N VAL A 52 25.81 -9.64 -27.03
CA VAL A 52 24.93 -10.14 -25.97
C VAL A 52 24.81 -11.65 -26.07
N THR A 53 24.62 -12.16 -27.29
CA THR A 53 24.57 -13.62 -27.56
C THR A 53 25.86 -14.32 -27.12
N GLU A 54 27.02 -13.71 -27.32
CA GLU A 54 28.30 -14.24 -26.85
C GLU A 54 28.39 -14.29 -25.32
N TYR A 55 27.94 -13.25 -24.61
CA TYR A 55 27.88 -13.24 -23.15
C TYR A 55 26.93 -14.33 -22.62
N VAL A 56 25.76 -14.45 -23.20
CA VAL A 56 24.78 -15.49 -22.82
C VAL A 56 25.35 -16.89 -23.07
N LYS A 57 25.94 -17.16 -24.23
CA LYS A 57 26.59 -18.45 -24.51
C LYS A 57 27.71 -18.79 -23.56
N LYS A 58 28.55 -17.81 -23.23
CA LYS A 58 29.63 -17.98 -22.23
C LYS A 58 29.05 -18.31 -20.86
N TYR A 59 28.01 -17.61 -20.45
CA TYR A 59 27.31 -17.87 -19.19
C TYR A 59 26.67 -19.28 -19.14
N ILE A 60 25.96 -19.67 -20.19
CA ILE A 60 25.36 -21.02 -20.31
C ILE A 60 26.44 -22.11 -20.22
N ALA A 61 27.56 -21.92 -20.97
CA ALA A 61 28.66 -22.88 -20.96
C ALA A 61 29.27 -23.02 -19.55
N TRP A 62 29.39 -21.91 -18.82
CA TRP A 62 29.89 -21.90 -17.47
C TRP A 62 28.96 -22.69 -16.52
N ILE A 63 27.67 -22.36 -16.46
CA ILE A 63 26.70 -23.04 -15.57
C ILE A 63 26.59 -24.54 -15.90
N LYS A 64 26.62 -24.91 -17.20
CA LYS A 64 26.57 -26.35 -17.61
C LYS A 64 27.85 -27.09 -17.30
N ALA A 65 29.02 -26.44 -17.31
CA ALA A 65 30.34 -27.08 -17.07
C ALA A 65 30.62 -27.38 -15.58
N ASP A 66 29.82 -26.85 -14.67
CA ASP A 66 30.00 -27.08 -13.24
C ASP A 66 30.08 -28.56 -12.87
N GLY A 67 31.11 -28.89 -12.09
CA GLY A 67 31.61 -30.22 -11.83
C GLY A 67 30.81 -31.05 -10.81
N GLY A 68 29.53 -31.22 -10.96
CA GLY A 68 28.74 -32.00 -10.02
C GLY A 68 27.38 -32.38 -10.57
N ASN A 69 27.33 -33.05 -11.73
CA ASN A 69 26.07 -33.55 -12.30
C ASN A 69 25.46 -34.64 -11.44
N ILE A 70 24.60 -34.29 -10.51
CA ILE A 70 23.75 -35.20 -9.76
C ILE A 70 22.33 -35.18 -10.32
N PRO A 71 21.62 -36.33 -10.34
CA PRO A 71 20.21 -36.31 -10.76
C PRO A 71 19.39 -35.52 -9.75
N PHE A 72 18.33 -34.90 -10.25
CA PHE A 72 17.37 -34.24 -9.38
C PHE A 72 16.62 -35.23 -8.52
N GLU A 73 16.53 -34.97 -7.23
CA GLU A 73 15.67 -35.67 -6.28
C GLU A 73 14.88 -34.65 -5.46
N MET A 74 13.57 -34.82 -5.37
CA MET A 74 12.69 -33.94 -4.55
C MET A 74 12.99 -34.17 -3.07
N THR A 75 13.63 -33.17 -2.43
CA THR A 75 13.90 -33.20 -0.99
C THR A 75 12.87 -32.37 -0.22
N GLN A 76 12.81 -32.59 1.10
CA GLN A 76 11.93 -31.78 1.96
C GLN A 76 12.37 -30.31 1.99
N GLU A 77 13.68 -30.05 1.96
CA GLU A 77 14.25 -28.70 1.90
C GLU A 77 13.89 -28.00 0.59
N PHE A 78 13.96 -28.71 -0.55
CA PHE A 78 13.50 -28.19 -1.83
C PHE A 78 12.02 -27.81 -1.78
N GLN A 79 11.17 -28.68 -1.24
CA GLN A 79 9.73 -28.39 -1.13
C GLN A 79 9.43 -27.18 -0.23
N GLN A 80 10.22 -26.94 0.81
CA GLN A 80 10.04 -25.76 1.68
C GLN A 80 10.31 -24.43 0.93
N VAL A 81 11.26 -24.45 -0.01
CA VAL A 81 11.68 -23.25 -0.75
C VAL A 81 10.87 -23.06 -2.04
N PHE A 82 10.72 -24.14 -2.82
CA PHE A 82 10.16 -24.10 -4.17
C PHE A 82 8.77 -24.75 -4.28
N GLY A 83 8.23 -25.27 -3.17
CA GLY A 83 6.94 -25.94 -3.18
C GLY A 83 6.99 -27.34 -3.84
N ASN A 84 5.82 -27.92 -4.01
CA ASN A 84 5.67 -29.22 -4.67
C ASN A 84 5.44 -29.01 -6.18
N VAL A 85 6.52 -28.80 -6.93
CA VAL A 85 6.50 -28.55 -8.38
C VAL A 85 6.82 -29.84 -9.11
N GLU A 86 6.00 -30.21 -10.08
CA GLU A 86 6.30 -31.35 -10.98
C GLU A 86 7.40 -30.93 -11.96
N LEU A 87 8.54 -31.60 -11.89
CA LEU A 87 9.69 -31.35 -12.75
C LEU A 87 9.88 -32.50 -13.72
N PRO A 88 10.35 -32.26 -14.96
CA PRO A 88 10.67 -33.33 -15.92
C PRO A 88 11.74 -34.29 -15.39
N ASP A 89 11.71 -35.51 -15.87
CA ASP A 89 12.71 -36.52 -15.53
C ASP A 89 14.09 -36.21 -16.14
N GLY A 90 15.16 -36.63 -15.46
CA GLY A 90 16.53 -36.55 -15.97
C GLY A 90 17.21 -35.20 -15.85
N LEU A 91 16.68 -34.27 -15.06
CA LEU A 91 17.32 -33.00 -14.79
C LEU A 91 18.64 -33.17 -14.04
N LEU A 92 19.63 -32.37 -14.44
CA LEU A 92 20.94 -32.32 -13.82
C LEU A 92 21.05 -31.17 -12.85
N CYS A 93 21.53 -31.48 -11.65
CA CYS A 93 21.71 -30.52 -10.56
C CYS A 93 23.18 -30.40 -10.18
N ALA A 94 23.56 -29.24 -9.59
CA ALA A 94 24.78 -29.11 -8.83
C ALA A 94 24.55 -29.59 -7.38
N LYS A 95 25.63 -29.94 -6.69
CA LYS A 95 25.56 -30.33 -5.27
C LYS A 95 25.18 -29.14 -4.37
N ASP A 96 25.81 -28.03 -4.63
CA ASP A 96 25.52 -26.74 -4.00
C ASP A 96 25.13 -25.77 -5.15
N SER A 97 24.00 -25.11 -5.04
CA SER A 97 23.46 -24.24 -6.10
C SER A 97 23.26 -22.84 -5.57
N ASP A 98 23.87 -21.87 -6.22
CA ASP A 98 23.58 -20.46 -6.04
C ASP A 98 22.58 -20.01 -7.12
N ILE A 99 21.38 -19.65 -6.71
CA ILE A 99 20.35 -19.18 -7.63
C ILE A 99 20.44 -17.68 -7.91
N ASP A 100 21.33 -16.95 -7.20
CA ASP A 100 21.60 -15.54 -7.44
C ASP A 100 22.80 -15.29 -8.37
N LEU A 101 23.23 -16.29 -9.11
CA LEU A 101 24.17 -16.15 -10.22
C LEU A 101 23.53 -15.40 -11.39
N ILE A 102 22.92 -14.24 -11.12
CA ILE A 102 22.25 -13.40 -12.11
C ILE A 102 23.23 -12.35 -12.67
N PHE A 103 22.94 -11.80 -13.83
CA PHE A 103 23.89 -10.91 -14.53
C PHE A 103 24.22 -9.61 -13.79
N SER A 104 23.33 -9.14 -12.90
CA SER A 104 23.60 -7.99 -12.03
C SER A 104 24.61 -8.29 -10.91
N ASN A 105 24.78 -9.56 -10.55
CA ASN A 105 25.69 -10.01 -9.49
C ASN A 105 27.05 -10.49 -10.01
N LEU A 106 27.33 -10.25 -11.31
CA LEU A 106 28.59 -10.59 -11.97
C LEU A 106 29.31 -9.30 -12.36
N ILE A 107 30.35 -8.89 -11.63
CA ILE A 107 31.19 -7.73 -11.98
C ILE A 107 32.31 -8.17 -12.90
N VAL A 108 32.42 -7.53 -14.06
CA VAL A 108 33.47 -7.78 -15.04
C VAL A 108 34.62 -6.81 -14.82
N ARG A 109 35.79 -7.38 -14.49
CA ARG A 109 37.03 -6.64 -14.32
C ARG A 109 38.17 -7.39 -15.00
N ASP A 110 38.92 -6.73 -15.84
CA ASP A 110 40.10 -7.30 -16.57
C ASP A 110 39.74 -8.61 -17.33
N GLY A 111 38.52 -8.75 -17.82
CA GLY A 111 38.01 -9.94 -18.50
C GLY A 111 37.57 -11.09 -17.59
N ILE A 112 37.76 -10.94 -16.28
CA ILE A 112 37.31 -11.90 -15.25
C ILE A 112 35.94 -11.49 -14.76
N TRP A 113 35.05 -12.49 -14.60
CA TRP A 113 33.74 -12.31 -14.00
C TRP A 113 33.81 -12.58 -12.50
N ASN A 114 33.51 -11.58 -11.67
CA ASN A 114 33.55 -11.71 -10.22
C ASN A 114 32.13 -11.80 -9.69
N VAL A 115 31.83 -12.92 -9.03
CA VAL A 115 30.56 -13.14 -8.34
C VAL A 115 30.59 -12.39 -7.01
N ILE A 116 29.69 -11.44 -6.79
CA ILE A 116 29.69 -10.55 -5.63
C ILE A 116 28.60 -10.86 -4.62
N ASP A 117 27.54 -11.53 -5.04
CA ASP A 117 26.38 -11.87 -4.21
C ASP A 117 26.03 -13.36 -4.43
N TYR A 118 25.96 -14.11 -3.34
CA TYR A 118 25.60 -15.51 -3.30
C TYR A 118 24.79 -15.85 -2.04
N GLU A 119 23.93 -14.91 -1.65
CA GLU A 119 23.08 -15.01 -0.48
C GLU A 119 22.16 -16.23 -0.56
N TRP A 120 21.64 -16.51 -1.76
CA TRP A 120 20.71 -17.63 -1.98
C TRP A 120 21.40 -18.88 -2.52
N THR A 121 22.37 -19.36 -1.72
CA THR A 121 23.06 -20.63 -1.99
C THR A 121 22.45 -21.75 -1.16
N PHE A 122 22.09 -22.83 -1.83
CA PHE A 122 21.43 -24.00 -1.24
C PHE A 122 22.29 -25.27 -1.38
N SER A 123 22.34 -26.09 -0.34
CA SER A 123 23.06 -27.37 -0.31
C SER A 123 22.13 -28.58 -0.54
N PHE A 124 21.12 -28.39 -1.39
CA PHE A 124 20.25 -29.46 -1.88
C PHE A 124 20.11 -29.36 -3.41
N PRO A 125 19.72 -30.48 -4.10
CA PRO A 125 19.67 -30.47 -5.55
C PRO A 125 18.71 -29.45 -6.14
N ILE A 126 19.23 -28.50 -6.94
CA ILE A 126 18.45 -27.58 -7.74
C ILE A 126 18.87 -27.76 -9.22
N PRO A 127 17.89 -27.86 -10.17
CA PRO A 127 18.22 -27.99 -11.57
C PRO A 127 19.11 -26.83 -12.08
N LYS A 128 20.22 -27.12 -12.73
CA LYS A 128 21.11 -26.12 -13.34
C LYS A 128 20.37 -25.24 -14.35
N ASN A 129 19.44 -25.84 -15.08
CA ASN A 129 18.59 -25.12 -16.01
C ASN A 129 17.66 -24.11 -15.33
N PHE A 130 17.31 -24.30 -14.04
CA PHE A 130 16.59 -23.28 -13.27
C PHE A 130 17.46 -22.02 -13.02
N VAL A 131 18.76 -22.19 -12.74
CA VAL A 131 19.69 -21.06 -12.60
C VAL A 131 19.81 -20.30 -13.93
N LEU A 132 19.90 -21.01 -15.05
CA LEU A 132 19.89 -20.41 -16.39
C LEU A 132 18.58 -19.68 -16.67
N TYR A 133 17.44 -20.33 -16.43
CA TYR A 133 16.13 -19.76 -16.59
C TYR A 133 16.02 -18.43 -15.81
N ARG A 134 16.37 -18.45 -14.52
CA ARG A 134 16.24 -17.31 -13.61
C ARG A 134 17.09 -16.12 -14.06
N ALA A 135 18.35 -16.34 -14.41
CA ALA A 135 19.24 -15.28 -14.89
C ALA A 135 18.72 -14.64 -16.19
N LEU A 136 18.27 -15.43 -17.17
CA LEU A 136 17.74 -14.94 -18.44
C LEU A 136 16.39 -14.25 -18.27
N PHE A 137 15.51 -14.81 -17.46
CA PHE A 137 14.20 -14.25 -17.15
C PHE A 137 14.32 -12.88 -16.45
N LEU A 138 15.16 -12.78 -15.43
CA LEU A 138 15.37 -11.54 -14.70
C LEU A 138 16.01 -10.47 -15.57
N ALA A 139 17.03 -10.82 -16.39
CA ALA A 139 17.64 -9.90 -17.32
C ALA A 139 16.62 -9.34 -18.33
N HIS A 140 15.76 -10.18 -18.88
CA HIS A 140 14.73 -9.74 -19.81
C HIS A 140 13.68 -8.84 -19.15
N HIS A 141 13.18 -9.20 -17.97
CA HIS A 141 12.07 -8.49 -17.31
C HIS A 141 12.49 -7.25 -16.54
N GLN A 142 13.67 -7.27 -15.92
CA GLN A 142 14.15 -6.15 -15.09
C GLN A 142 14.86 -5.07 -15.90
N VAL A 143 15.40 -5.42 -17.06
CA VAL A 143 16.22 -4.53 -17.88
C VAL A 143 15.44 -4.06 -19.09
N LYS A 144 14.97 -2.83 -19.05
CA LYS A 144 14.11 -2.21 -20.06
C LYS A 144 14.66 -2.31 -21.50
N ARG A 145 15.99 -2.35 -21.66
CA ARG A 145 16.65 -2.47 -22.96
C ARG A 145 16.81 -3.92 -23.41
N CYS A 146 16.95 -4.85 -22.47
CA CYS A 146 16.98 -6.28 -22.78
C CYS A 146 15.59 -6.84 -23.12
N GLN A 147 14.51 -6.11 -22.86
CA GLN A 147 13.17 -6.45 -23.36
C GLN A 147 13.07 -6.44 -24.90
N ALA A 148 14.01 -5.81 -25.58
CA ALA A 148 14.14 -5.91 -27.05
C ALA A 148 14.71 -7.26 -27.53
N LEU A 149 15.32 -8.06 -26.63
CA LEU A 149 15.78 -9.41 -26.94
C LEU A 149 14.60 -10.36 -26.80
N GLU A 150 14.39 -11.22 -27.77
CA GLU A 150 13.34 -12.26 -27.69
C GLU A 150 13.68 -13.28 -26.60
N LEU A 151 12.90 -13.32 -25.53
CA LEU A 151 13.10 -14.22 -24.40
C LEU A 151 13.08 -15.69 -24.85
N GLY A 152 12.20 -16.04 -25.80
CA GLY A 152 12.14 -17.37 -26.40
C GLY A 152 13.47 -17.78 -27.03
N HIS A 153 14.13 -16.87 -27.75
CA HIS A 153 15.44 -17.13 -28.34
C HIS A 153 16.54 -17.34 -27.28
N LEU A 154 16.50 -16.58 -26.18
CA LEU A 154 17.43 -16.78 -25.06
C LEU A 154 17.23 -18.14 -24.38
N PHE A 155 15.98 -18.58 -24.23
CA PHE A 155 15.66 -19.91 -23.70
C PHE A 155 16.05 -21.04 -24.64
N GLU A 156 15.91 -20.84 -25.96
CA GLU A 156 16.41 -21.77 -26.98
C GLU A 156 17.93 -21.92 -26.93
N LEU A 157 18.68 -20.84 -26.75
CA LEU A 157 20.13 -20.88 -26.58
C LEU A 157 20.53 -21.67 -25.32
N ALA A 158 19.72 -21.62 -24.26
CA ALA A 158 19.94 -22.41 -23.05
C ALA A 158 19.43 -23.85 -23.15
N GLU A 159 18.77 -24.20 -24.26
CA GLU A 159 18.15 -25.52 -24.52
C GLU A 159 17.07 -25.88 -23.49
N LEU A 160 16.30 -24.89 -23.02
CA LEU A 160 15.19 -25.08 -22.08
C LEU A 160 13.96 -25.60 -22.83
N THR A 161 13.35 -26.66 -22.32
CA THR A 161 12.09 -27.17 -22.85
C THR A 161 10.88 -26.40 -22.35
N GLY A 162 9.75 -26.46 -23.07
CA GLY A 162 8.51 -25.80 -22.61
C GLY A 162 8.00 -26.33 -21.26
N GLU A 163 8.22 -27.61 -20.95
CA GLU A 163 7.89 -28.21 -19.67
C GLU A 163 8.78 -27.66 -18.55
N GLU A 164 10.09 -27.55 -18.79
CA GLU A 164 11.02 -26.93 -17.85
C GLU A 164 10.66 -25.46 -17.58
N ILE A 165 10.39 -24.67 -18.62
CA ILE A 165 10.03 -23.25 -18.48
C ILE A 165 8.80 -23.09 -17.59
N THR A 166 7.74 -23.88 -17.84
CA THR A 166 6.53 -23.85 -17.02
C THR A 166 6.80 -24.20 -15.55
N ALA A 167 7.59 -25.25 -15.31
CA ALA A 167 7.96 -25.66 -13.97
C ALA A 167 8.84 -24.61 -13.26
N TYR A 168 9.78 -24.01 -13.99
CA TYR A 168 10.68 -22.99 -13.44
C TYR A 168 9.96 -21.66 -13.15
N GLU A 169 8.94 -21.30 -13.93
CA GLU A 169 8.05 -20.18 -13.59
C GLU A 169 7.37 -20.40 -12.24
N GLN A 170 6.87 -21.61 -12.00
CA GLN A 170 6.25 -21.95 -10.72
C GLN A 170 7.28 -22.00 -9.58
N MET A 171 8.50 -22.52 -9.83
CA MET A 171 9.59 -22.49 -8.85
C MET A 171 9.95 -21.05 -8.46
N GLU A 172 10.13 -20.16 -9.44
CA GLU A 172 10.46 -18.75 -9.18
C GLU A 172 9.34 -18.06 -8.36
N LYS A 173 8.09 -18.29 -8.71
CA LYS A 173 6.95 -17.78 -7.96
C LYS A 173 6.96 -18.24 -6.49
N ASN A 174 7.16 -19.54 -6.27
CA ASN A 174 7.19 -20.11 -4.92
C ASN A 174 8.42 -19.62 -4.13
N PHE A 175 9.57 -19.47 -4.80
CA PHE A 175 10.75 -18.87 -4.20
C PHE A 175 10.51 -17.44 -3.76
N GLN A 176 9.87 -16.61 -4.60
CA GLN A 176 9.49 -15.26 -4.24
C GLN A 176 8.52 -15.22 -3.04
N GLU A 177 7.60 -16.16 -2.93
CA GLU A 177 6.72 -16.31 -1.77
C GLU A 177 7.51 -16.74 -0.51
N TYR A 178 8.48 -17.62 -0.65
CA TYR A 178 9.37 -18.06 0.43
C TYR A 178 10.22 -16.89 0.96
N VAL A 179 10.86 -16.13 0.08
CA VAL A 179 11.67 -14.94 0.44
C VAL A 179 10.82 -13.89 1.16
N ARG A 180 9.59 -13.67 0.70
CA ARG A 180 8.67 -12.70 1.30
C ARG A 180 8.16 -13.12 2.68
N GLY A 181 8.32 -14.38 3.08
CA GLY A 181 7.82 -14.88 4.37
C GLY A 181 6.33 -14.62 4.60
N GLY A 182 5.52 -14.58 3.53
CA GLY A 182 4.09 -14.23 3.59
C GLY A 182 3.79 -12.74 3.61
N ILE A 183 4.78 -11.87 3.44
CA ILE A 183 4.63 -10.40 3.33
C ILE A 183 4.41 -10.03 1.86
N TYR A 184 3.47 -9.11 1.59
CA TYR A 184 3.11 -8.67 0.24
C TYR A 184 3.46 -7.20 0.00
N PRO A 185 3.88 -6.81 -1.22
CA PRO A 185 4.02 -5.41 -1.60
C PRO A 185 2.67 -4.66 -1.51
N ILE A 186 2.72 -3.40 -1.11
CA ILE A 186 1.51 -2.54 -1.06
C ILE A 186 0.82 -2.47 -2.43
N ARG A 187 1.59 -2.53 -3.53
CA ARG A 187 1.06 -2.57 -4.90
C ARG A 187 0.10 -3.75 -5.12
N ASP A 188 0.44 -4.94 -4.62
CA ASP A 188 -0.40 -6.14 -4.77
C ASP A 188 -1.69 -6.02 -3.95
N MET A 189 -1.63 -5.23 -2.87
CA MET A 189 -2.80 -4.82 -2.10
C MET A 189 -3.77 -3.97 -2.94
N TYR A 190 -3.27 -2.94 -3.62
CA TYR A 190 -4.11 -2.09 -4.48
C TYR A 190 -4.72 -2.86 -5.64
N GLN A 191 -4.02 -3.83 -6.20
CA GLN A 191 -4.57 -4.70 -7.23
C GLN A 191 -5.71 -5.59 -6.70
N LYS A 192 -5.64 -6.05 -5.45
CA LYS A 192 -6.72 -6.83 -4.82
C LYS A 192 -7.93 -6.00 -4.45
N VAL A 193 -7.74 -4.73 -4.11
CA VAL A 193 -8.83 -3.81 -3.72
C VAL A 193 -9.59 -3.29 -4.94
N ASN A 194 -8.91 -3.16 -6.09
CA ASN A 194 -9.51 -2.68 -7.34
C ASN A 194 -10.15 -3.79 -8.20
N THR A 195 -10.29 -5.00 -7.71
CA THR A 195 -11.08 -6.02 -8.40
C THR A 195 -12.55 -5.62 -8.34
N ASN A 196 -13.10 -5.18 -9.48
CA ASN A 196 -14.52 -4.90 -9.61
C ASN A 196 -15.32 -6.15 -9.25
N VAL A 197 -16.07 -6.10 -8.17
CA VAL A 197 -17.05 -7.12 -7.83
C VAL A 197 -18.12 -7.10 -8.91
N VAL A 198 -18.34 -8.23 -9.58
CA VAL A 198 -19.50 -8.38 -10.47
C VAL A 198 -20.75 -8.17 -9.63
N GLU A 199 -21.61 -7.23 -10.01
CA GLU A 199 -22.83 -6.97 -9.25
C GLU A 199 -23.65 -8.28 -9.11
N LEU A 200 -24.00 -8.63 -7.88
CA LEU A 200 -24.78 -9.83 -7.54
C LEU A 200 -26.03 -10.00 -8.45
N ARG A 201 -26.57 -8.89 -8.92
CA ARG A 201 -27.72 -8.81 -9.80
C ARG A 201 -27.44 -9.37 -11.20
N GLU A 202 -26.29 -9.05 -11.80
CA GLU A 202 -25.89 -9.58 -13.12
C GLU A 202 -25.62 -11.08 -13.04
N LEU A 203 -25.05 -11.54 -11.92
CA LEU A 203 -24.82 -12.94 -11.65
C LEU A 203 -26.15 -13.71 -11.43
N GLU A 204 -27.16 -13.10 -10.80
CA GLU A 204 -28.48 -13.71 -10.63
C GLU A 204 -29.28 -13.78 -11.93
N GLU A 205 -29.20 -12.76 -12.79
CA GLU A 205 -29.79 -12.76 -14.13
C GLU A 205 -29.17 -13.85 -15.00
N TRP A 206 -27.86 -14.02 -14.90
CA TRP A 206 -27.15 -15.10 -15.57
C TRP A 206 -27.55 -16.49 -15.04
N LYS A 207 -27.70 -16.68 -13.73
CA LYS A 207 -28.26 -17.92 -13.12
C LYS A 207 -29.63 -18.27 -13.67
N ARG A 208 -30.51 -17.28 -13.84
CA ARG A 208 -31.85 -17.49 -14.41
C ARG A 208 -31.81 -17.95 -15.87
N SER A 209 -30.85 -17.44 -16.64
CA SER A 209 -30.66 -17.83 -18.05
C SER A 209 -30.19 -19.30 -18.21
N ILE A 210 -29.43 -19.83 -17.26
CA ILE A 210 -29.01 -21.23 -17.21
C ILE A 210 -30.16 -22.17 -16.86
N GLY A 211 -31.00 -21.78 -15.91
CA GLY A 211 -32.16 -22.58 -15.46
C GLY A 211 -33.22 -22.83 -16.51
N ALA A 212 -33.37 -21.93 -17.48
CA ALA A 212 -34.39 -21.98 -18.51
C ALA A 212 -34.11 -22.93 -19.69
N ARG A 213 -32.89 -23.51 -19.80
CA ARG A 213 -32.47 -24.36 -20.95
C ARG A 213 -32.31 -25.85 -20.67
N LYS A 214 -32.91 -26.36 -19.61
CA LYS A 214 -32.95 -27.82 -19.37
C LYS A 214 -34.13 -28.49 -20.08
N ASN A 215 -34.11 -28.56 -21.40
CA ASN A 215 -34.88 -29.59 -22.13
C ASN A 215 -34.57 -29.53 -23.64
N SER A 216 -33.75 -30.41 -24.15
CA SER A 216 -33.95 -31.14 -25.40
C SER A 216 -32.74 -32.08 -25.67
N SER A 217 -33.08 -33.28 -26.13
CA SER A 217 -32.27 -34.49 -26.21
C SER A 217 -31.71 -34.79 -27.60
N LYS A 218 -30.60 -35.48 -27.63
CA LYS A 218 -30.15 -36.69 -28.38
C LYS A 218 -29.14 -36.61 -29.53
N ASP A 219 -28.06 -37.29 -29.25
CA ASP A 219 -27.19 -38.17 -30.05
C ASP A 219 -26.34 -37.63 -31.25
N VAL A 220 -25.01 -37.63 -31.05
CA VAL A 220 -23.96 -38.15 -31.96
C VAL A 220 -22.62 -38.18 -31.18
N LYS A 221 -21.68 -39.12 -31.50
CA LYS A 221 -20.40 -39.34 -30.87
C LYS A 221 -19.66 -38.04 -30.48
N GLU A 222 -19.44 -37.90 -29.20
CA GLU A 222 -19.61 -36.61 -28.57
C GLU A 222 -18.35 -36.24 -27.80
N SER A 223 -17.81 -35.05 -28.05
CA SER A 223 -16.84 -34.43 -27.16
C SER A 223 -17.45 -34.32 -25.76
N MET A 224 -16.65 -34.45 -24.72
CA MET A 224 -17.09 -34.28 -23.33
C MET A 224 -17.55 -32.86 -23.04
N ILE A 225 -17.15 -31.90 -23.86
CA ILE A 225 -17.47 -30.50 -23.69
C ILE A 225 -18.90 -30.18 -24.13
N LYS A 226 -19.66 -29.50 -23.28
CA LYS A 226 -21.02 -29.05 -23.53
C LYS A 226 -21.07 -27.65 -24.10
N LYS A 227 -20.27 -26.73 -23.55
CA LYS A 227 -20.14 -25.36 -24.01
C LYS A 227 -18.97 -24.64 -23.32
N ILE A 228 -18.46 -23.60 -23.95
CA ILE A 228 -17.59 -22.61 -23.32
C ILE A 228 -18.44 -21.46 -22.80
N GLN A 229 -18.16 -20.99 -21.60
CA GLN A 229 -18.78 -19.81 -20.98
C GLN A 229 -17.68 -18.82 -20.61
N TYR A 230 -17.94 -17.55 -20.88
CA TYR A 230 -17.03 -16.47 -20.51
C TYR A 230 -17.80 -15.21 -20.19
N HIS A 231 -17.14 -14.30 -19.48
CA HIS A 231 -17.59 -12.94 -19.26
C HIS A 231 -16.38 -12.01 -19.29
N ILE A 232 -16.55 -10.84 -19.87
CA ILE A 232 -15.56 -9.77 -19.86
C ILE A 232 -15.96 -8.79 -18.77
N ASP A 233 -15.17 -8.73 -17.70
CA ASP A 233 -15.42 -7.83 -16.59
C ASP A 233 -15.04 -6.40 -16.96
N ARG A 234 -13.94 -6.24 -17.72
CA ARG A 234 -13.40 -4.92 -18.02
C ARG A 234 -12.54 -4.92 -19.29
N ILE A 235 -12.69 -3.87 -20.07
CA ILE A 235 -11.78 -3.48 -21.14
C ILE A 235 -11.29 -2.07 -20.82
N GLU A 236 -9.99 -1.88 -20.64
CA GLU A 236 -9.38 -0.57 -20.44
C GLU A 236 -8.37 -0.30 -21.55
N TYR A 237 -8.36 0.93 -22.03
CA TYR A 237 -7.40 1.42 -22.99
C TYR A 237 -6.89 2.81 -22.58
N ASN A 238 -5.59 2.93 -22.47
CA ASN A 238 -4.88 4.19 -22.33
C ASN A 238 -3.91 4.34 -23.51
N GLN A 239 -3.43 5.54 -23.80
CA GLN A 239 -2.59 5.85 -24.96
C GLN A 239 -1.28 5.04 -25.04
N GLY A 240 -1.30 3.75 -25.00
CA GLY A 240 -0.09 2.92 -25.10
C GLY A 240 -0.29 1.49 -24.64
N SER A 241 -1.35 1.21 -23.90
CA SER A 241 -1.66 -0.15 -23.48
C SER A 241 -3.16 -0.39 -23.41
N ALA A 242 -3.56 -1.63 -23.66
CA ALA A 242 -4.90 -2.11 -23.43
C ALA A 242 -4.91 -3.27 -22.43
N VAL A 243 -5.97 -3.33 -21.64
CA VAL A 243 -6.19 -4.40 -20.66
C VAL A 243 -7.55 -5.00 -20.91
N CYS A 244 -7.65 -6.32 -20.97
CA CYS A 244 -8.92 -7.02 -20.97
C CYS A 244 -8.90 -8.10 -19.89
N CYS A 245 -9.81 -8.05 -18.96
CA CYS A 245 -9.95 -9.05 -17.92
C CYS A 245 -11.37 -9.60 -17.84
N GLY A 246 -11.46 -10.82 -17.32
CA GLY A 246 -12.70 -11.54 -17.21
C GLY A 246 -12.50 -12.95 -16.69
N TRP A 247 -13.45 -13.82 -16.98
CA TRP A 247 -13.34 -15.24 -16.66
C TRP A 247 -13.90 -16.09 -17.80
N ALA A 248 -13.36 -17.31 -17.94
CA ALA A 248 -13.80 -18.29 -18.94
C ALA A 248 -13.54 -19.71 -18.49
N PHE A 249 -14.49 -20.59 -18.74
CA PHE A 249 -14.36 -22.04 -18.51
C PHE A 249 -15.20 -22.84 -19.52
N ALA A 250 -14.86 -24.09 -19.69
CA ALA A 250 -15.66 -25.06 -20.41
C ALA A 250 -16.50 -25.89 -19.42
N LEU A 251 -17.78 -26.03 -19.72
CA LEU A 251 -18.68 -26.92 -18.98
C LEU A 251 -18.77 -28.25 -19.70
N THR A 252 -18.44 -29.34 -19.01
CA THR A 252 -18.58 -30.71 -19.55
C THR A 252 -20.04 -31.19 -19.41
N LYS A 253 -20.32 -32.33 -20.06
CA LYS A 253 -21.63 -32.98 -19.96
C LYS A 253 -21.92 -33.53 -18.57
N ASP A 254 -20.87 -33.85 -17.85
CA ASP A 254 -20.94 -34.33 -16.45
C ASP A 254 -20.98 -33.17 -15.43
N ASN A 255 -21.13 -31.96 -15.92
CA ASN A 255 -21.15 -30.69 -15.14
C ASN A 255 -19.84 -30.36 -14.42
N GLU A 256 -18.72 -30.82 -14.94
CA GLU A 256 -17.39 -30.36 -14.53
C GLU A 256 -17.03 -29.05 -15.24
N TYR A 257 -16.17 -28.26 -14.60
CA TYR A 257 -15.72 -26.96 -15.06
C TYR A 257 -14.22 -27.03 -15.37
N LEU A 258 -13.86 -26.92 -16.65
CA LEU A 258 -12.48 -27.04 -17.11
C LEU A 258 -11.92 -25.68 -17.55
N PRO A 259 -10.65 -25.39 -17.33
CA PRO A 259 -10.01 -24.19 -17.87
C PRO A 259 -9.98 -24.25 -19.40
N VAL A 260 -10.04 -23.09 -20.05
CA VAL A 260 -9.98 -22.96 -21.51
C VAL A 260 -8.70 -22.27 -21.95
N ASN A 261 -8.19 -22.60 -23.13
CA ASN A 261 -7.14 -21.83 -23.76
C ASN A 261 -7.70 -20.49 -24.22
N ILE A 262 -6.93 -19.41 -24.02
CA ILE A 262 -7.31 -18.07 -24.44
C ILE A 262 -6.22 -17.52 -25.36
N LYS A 263 -6.61 -16.97 -26.50
CA LYS A 263 -5.71 -16.34 -27.46
C LYS A 263 -6.24 -14.95 -27.81
N LEU A 264 -5.36 -13.99 -27.88
CA LEU A 264 -5.67 -12.64 -28.37
C LEU A 264 -5.06 -12.48 -29.76
N THR A 265 -5.86 -12.07 -30.73
CA THR A 265 -5.41 -11.75 -32.09
C THR A 265 -5.87 -10.36 -32.49
N ASP A 266 -5.19 -9.73 -33.44
CA ASP A 266 -5.64 -8.50 -34.05
C ASP A 266 -6.80 -8.76 -35.05
N GLU A 267 -7.26 -7.71 -35.72
CA GLU A 267 -8.32 -7.80 -36.74
C GLU A 267 -7.94 -8.64 -37.96
N HIS A 268 -6.63 -8.81 -38.22
CA HIS A 268 -6.09 -9.61 -39.33
C HIS A 268 -5.87 -11.08 -38.95
N GLY A 269 -6.06 -11.41 -37.67
CA GLY A 269 -5.89 -12.76 -37.12
C GLY A 269 -4.45 -13.08 -36.71
N GLU A 270 -3.56 -12.07 -36.68
CA GLU A 270 -2.21 -12.24 -36.15
C GLU A 270 -2.24 -12.32 -34.61
N LEU A 271 -1.47 -13.26 -34.07
CA LEU A 271 -1.43 -13.48 -32.61
C LEU A 271 -0.72 -12.31 -31.91
N ILE A 272 -1.41 -11.71 -30.97
CA ILE A 272 -0.82 -10.68 -30.10
C ILE A 272 -0.05 -11.40 -28.99
N GLN A 273 1.25 -11.22 -28.98
CA GLN A 273 2.11 -11.71 -27.91
C GLN A 273 1.93 -10.81 -26.69
N ALA A 274 1.12 -11.24 -25.76
CA ALA A 274 0.82 -10.52 -24.54
C ALA A 274 0.75 -11.50 -23.37
N PRO A 275 1.24 -11.13 -22.17
CA PRO A 275 1.14 -11.98 -21.01
C PRO A 275 -0.32 -12.22 -20.65
N LEU A 276 -0.69 -13.50 -20.55
CA LEU A 276 -1.97 -13.94 -20.04
C LEU A 276 -1.80 -14.35 -18.59
N ASN A 277 -2.27 -13.53 -17.67
CA ASN A 277 -2.30 -13.86 -16.25
C ASN A 277 -3.60 -14.60 -15.92
N ARG A 278 -3.50 -15.75 -15.29
CA ARG A 278 -4.63 -16.52 -14.76
C ARG A 278 -4.83 -16.21 -13.28
N ASN A 279 -6.07 -16.22 -12.84
CA ASN A 279 -6.41 -16.04 -11.44
C ASN A 279 -7.62 -16.89 -11.03
N VAL A 280 -7.67 -17.22 -9.75
CA VAL A 280 -8.80 -17.96 -9.18
C VAL A 280 -9.97 -17.00 -8.95
N ARG A 281 -11.15 -17.34 -9.47
CA ARG A 281 -12.39 -16.56 -9.37
C ARG A 281 -13.34 -17.22 -8.36
N MET A 282 -13.04 -17.03 -7.08
CA MET A 282 -13.88 -17.54 -5.98
C MET A 282 -15.29 -16.96 -5.99
N ASP A 283 -15.45 -15.71 -6.40
CA ASP A 283 -16.73 -15.05 -6.60
C ASP A 283 -17.61 -15.79 -7.63
N VAL A 284 -17.04 -16.17 -8.77
CA VAL A 284 -17.71 -16.96 -9.80
C VAL A 284 -18.03 -18.36 -9.28
N ALA A 285 -17.11 -18.99 -8.57
CA ALA A 285 -17.32 -20.32 -8.00
C ALA A 285 -18.42 -20.34 -6.94
N GLN A 286 -18.48 -19.37 -6.05
CA GLN A 286 -19.54 -19.22 -5.05
C GLN A 286 -20.90 -18.99 -5.71
N ALA A 287 -20.94 -18.12 -6.72
CA ALA A 287 -22.19 -17.86 -7.44
C ALA A 287 -22.71 -19.09 -8.17
N LEU A 288 -21.83 -19.95 -8.65
CA LEU A 288 -22.18 -21.26 -9.28
C LEU A 288 -22.42 -22.37 -8.27
N LYS A 289 -22.24 -22.10 -6.95
CA LYS A 289 -22.35 -23.09 -5.85
C LYS A 289 -21.43 -24.31 -6.04
N ILE A 290 -20.20 -24.06 -6.44
CA ILE A 290 -19.20 -25.10 -6.68
C ILE A 290 -18.43 -25.32 -5.39
N THR A 291 -18.50 -26.53 -4.85
CA THR A 291 -17.91 -26.88 -3.55
C THR A 291 -16.41 -27.20 -3.60
N ASN A 292 -15.84 -27.45 -4.79
CA ASN A 292 -14.42 -27.77 -5.00
C ASN A 292 -13.68 -26.68 -5.79
N ALA A 293 -13.84 -25.43 -5.40
CA ALA A 293 -13.35 -24.27 -6.14
C ALA A 293 -11.83 -24.01 -6.06
N LYS A 294 -11.06 -24.84 -5.38
CA LYS A 294 -9.61 -24.62 -5.21
C LYS A 294 -8.79 -24.69 -6.52
N GLU A 295 -9.37 -25.23 -7.59
CA GLU A 295 -8.73 -25.39 -8.89
C GLU A 295 -9.33 -24.48 -9.97
N ALA A 296 -10.14 -23.48 -9.60
CA ALA A 296 -10.90 -22.67 -10.54
C ALA A 296 -10.11 -21.47 -11.04
N GLU A 297 -9.00 -21.67 -11.71
CA GLU A 297 -8.25 -20.64 -12.42
C GLU A 297 -8.99 -20.20 -13.71
N TRP A 298 -10.24 -19.76 -13.55
CA TRP A 298 -11.09 -19.33 -14.68
C TRP A 298 -10.91 -17.87 -15.04
N GLY A 299 -10.34 -17.09 -14.14
CA GLY A 299 -10.06 -15.69 -14.39
C GLY A 299 -8.90 -15.52 -15.35
N PHE A 300 -8.94 -14.43 -16.12
CA PHE A 300 -7.86 -14.03 -16.99
C PHE A 300 -7.67 -12.52 -16.98
N ASN A 301 -6.44 -12.11 -17.25
CA ASN A 301 -6.07 -10.73 -17.45
C ASN A 301 -5.03 -10.68 -18.59
N TYR A 302 -5.41 -10.08 -19.71
CA TYR A 302 -4.53 -9.75 -20.82
C TYR A 302 -4.11 -8.30 -20.74
N VAL A 303 -2.82 -8.02 -20.88
CA VAL A 303 -2.28 -6.66 -21.00
C VAL A 303 -1.41 -6.63 -22.24
N TRP A 304 -1.71 -5.78 -23.21
CA TRP A 304 -0.90 -5.64 -24.42
C TRP A 304 -0.65 -4.19 -24.78
N MET A 305 0.47 -3.97 -25.45
CA MET A 305 0.82 -2.65 -25.95
C MET A 305 0.12 -2.40 -27.28
N THR A 306 -0.56 -1.27 -27.41
CA THR A 306 -1.16 -0.84 -28.67
C THR A 306 -1.23 0.67 -28.74
N MET A 307 -0.82 1.20 -29.89
CA MET A 307 -0.90 2.63 -30.21
C MET A 307 -2.08 2.93 -31.14
N GLU A 308 -2.73 1.90 -31.70
CA GLU A 308 -3.78 2.01 -32.68
C GLU A 308 -5.12 1.54 -32.10
N HIS A 309 -6.20 2.24 -32.51
CA HIS A 309 -7.57 1.89 -32.15
C HIS A 309 -8.10 0.82 -33.13
N THR A 310 -7.39 -0.31 -33.23
CA THR A 310 -7.82 -1.45 -34.06
C THR A 310 -8.59 -2.46 -33.26
N GLY A 311 -9.47 -3.22 -33.86
CA GLY A 311 -10.24 -4.26 -33.21
C GLY A 311 -9.37 -5.48 -32.87
N TYR A 312 -9.72 -6.21 -31.81
CA TYR A 312 -9.05 -7.44 -31.38
C TYR A 312 -10.05 -8.57 -31.18
N LYS A 313 -9.58 -9.81 -31.18
CA LYS A 313 -10.40 -11.00 -30.95
C LYS A 313 -9.80 -11.85 -29.83
N LEU A 314 -10.61 -12.10 -28.81
CA LEU A 314 -10.31 -13.09 -27.77
C LEU A 314 -10.97 -14.42 -28.14
N THR A 315 -10.16 -15.43 -28.41
CA THR A 315 -10.61 -16.76 -28.73
C THR A 315 -10.46 -17.67 -27.51
N PHE A 316 -11.55 -18.24 -27.06
CA PHE A 316 -11.58 -19.23 -25.97
C PHE A 316 -11.78 -20.61 -26.60
N SER A 317 -10.85 -21.55 -26.35
CA SER A 317 -10.88 -22.86 -27.01
C SER A 317 -10.50 -24.01 -26.06
N ILE A 318 -11.10 -25.19 -26.31
CA ILE A 318 -10.77 -26.46 -25.65
C ILE A 318 -11.33 -27.62 -26.51
N ASP A 319 -10.54 -28.65 -26.77
CA ASP A 319 -10.94 -29.91 -27.44
C ASP A 319 -11.78 -29.75 -28.71
N GLY A 320 -11.40 -28.77 -29.56
CA GLY A 320 -12.11 -28.49 -30.80
C GLY A 320 -13.38 -27.62 -30.66
N PHE A 321 -13.73 -27.22 -29.46
CA PHE A 321 -14.72 -26.17 -29.19
C PHE A 321 -14.03 -24.81 -29.17
N GLU A 322 -14.69 -23.83 -29.79
CA GLU A 322 -14.18 -22.48 -29.85
C GLU A 322 -15.31 -21.48 -29.73
N THR A 323 -15.07 -20.38 -29.01
CA THR A 323 -15.93 -19.20 -29.00
C THR A 323 -15.07 -17.94 -29.03
N VAL A 324 -15.56 -16.90 -29.71
CA VAL A 324 -14.80 -15.67 -29.91
C VAL A 324 -15.56 -14.50 -29.31
N HIS A 325 -14.82 -13.63 -28.61
CA HIS A 325 -15.29 -12.31 -28.20
C HIS A 325 -14.54 -11.25 -28.98
N GLU A 326 -15.27 -10.38 -29.66
CA GLU A 326 -14.67 -9.27 -30.43
C GLU A 326 -14.57 -8.05 -29.51
N ILE A 327 -13.36 -7.53 -29.35
CA ILE A 327 -13.08 -6.23 -28.72
C ILE A 327 -13.10 -5.22 -29.85
N THR A 328 -14.17 -4.46 -29.96
CA THR A 328 -14.37 -3.53 -31.06
C THR A 328 -13.59 -2.23 -30.87
N THR A 329 -13.35 -1.52 -31.95
CA THR A 329 -12.82 -0.14 -31.91
C THR A 329 -13.69 0.75 -31.01
N GLU A 330 -15.01 0.55 -31.02
CA GLU A 330 -15.95 1.30 -30.18
C GLU A 330 -15.77 1.00 -28.68
N ASP A 331 -15.44 -0.25 -28.30
CA ASP A 331 -15.14 -0.62 -26.93
C ASP A 331 -13.86 0.07 -26.43
N LEU A 332 -12.82 0.09 -27.26
CA LEU A 332 -11.56 0.80 -26.96
C LEU A 332 -11.77 2.31 -26.89
N GLU A 333 -12.52 2.89 -27.80
CA GLU A 333 -12.84 4.32 -27.79
C GLU A 333 -13.72 4.70 -26.58
N ARG A 334 -14.68 3.85 -26.20
CA ARG A 334 -15.47 4.05 -24.99
C ARG A 334 -14.59 4.03 -23.75
N SER A 335 -13.72 3.04 -23.64
CA SER A 335 -12.76 2.93 -22.56
C SER A 335 -11.79 4.11 -22.53
N TYR A 336 -11.30 4.54 -23.70
CA TYR A 336 -10.44 5.72 -23.80
C TYR A 336 -11.16 7.00 -23.38
N ARG A 337 -12.43 7.15 -23.74
CA ARG A 337 -13.27 8.27 -23.26
C ARG A 337 -13.43 8.23 -21.74
N GLU A 338 -13.59 7.05 -21.14
CA GLU A 338 -13.65 6.89 -19.69
C GLU A 338 -12.29 7.18 -19.03
N TYR A 339 -11.19 6.71 -19.63
CA TYR A 339 -9.84 7.05 -19.21
C TYR A 339 -9.62 8.58 -19.25
N ARG A 340 -10.00 9.23 -20.36
CA ARG A 340 -9.90 10.69 -20.53
C ARG A 340 -10.84 11.46 -19.61
N ARG A 341 -11.91 10.88 -19.12
CA ARG A 341 -12.74 11.45 -18.06
C ARG A 341 -12.08 11.36 -16.69
N ARG A 342 -11.38 10.27 -16.39
CA ARG A 342 -10.60 10.11 -15.15
C ARG A 342 -9.34 10.98 -15.14
N TYR A 343 -8.73 11.13 -16.34
CA TYR A 343 -7.48 11.88 -16.54
C TYR A 343 -7.66 12.91 -17.65
N PRO A 344 -8.43 13.98 -17.41
CA PRO A 344 -8.73 14.99 -18.43
C PRO A 344 -7.49 15.80 -18.80
N SER A 345 -7.38 16.21 -20.07
CA SER A 345 -6.33 17.14 -20.49
C SER A 345 -6.53 18.53 -19.88
N GLU A 346 -5.48 19.35 -19.81
CA GLU A 346 -5.57 20.73 -19.32
C GLU A 346 -6.69 21.54 -20.01
N GLU A 347 -6.88 21.37 -21.32
CA GLU A 347 -7.97 22.00 -22.07
C GLU A 347 -9.34 21.51 -21.64
N ALA A 348 -9.49 20.20 -21.39
CA ALA A 348 -10.74 19.62 -20.92
C ALA A 348 -11.03 20.04 -19.47
N MET A 349 -9.99 20.16 -18.62
CA MET A 349 -10.11 20.66 -17.26
C MET A 349 -10.49 22.15 -17.24
N LYS A 350 -9.92 22.94 -18.14
CA LYS A 350 -10.27 24.36 -18.28
C LYS A 350 -11.72 24.52 -18.77
N SER A 351 -12.10 23.76 -19.78
CA SER A 351 -13.48 23.74 -20.30
C SER A 351 -14.47 23.28 -19.23
N TYR A 352 -14.10 22.29 -18.42
CA TYR A 352 -14.93 21.84 -17.30
C TYR A 352 -15.06 22.92 -16.20
N LYS A 353 -13.95 23.56 -15.81
CA LYS A 353 -13.97 24.72 -14.89
C LYS A 353 -14.88 25.85 -15.41
N ASP A 354 -14.80 26.15 -16.69
CA ASP A 354 -15.61 27.21 -17.33
C ASP A 354 -17.09 26.81 -17.39
N SER A 355 -17.41 25.53 -17.62
CA SER A 355 -18.80 25.04 -17.62
C SER A 355 -19.42 25.04 -16.22
N MET A 356 -18.62 24.84 -15.18
CA MET A 356 -19.06 24.88 -13.78
C MET A 356 -19.27 26.31 -13.25
N ARG A 357 -18.74 27.32 -13.93
CA ARG A 357 -18.96 28.75 -13.64
C ARG A 357 -20.21 29.34 -14.31
N ASP A 358 -21.09 28.52 -14.84
CA ASP A 358 -22.20 28.95 -15.68
C ASP A 358 -23.29 29.71 -14.88
N LYS A 359 -24.06 30.53 -15.61
CA LYS A 359 -25.01 31.54 -15.10
C LYS A 359 -26.09 30.99 -14.15
N ASP A 360 -26.38 29.71 -14.21
CA ASP A 360 -27.34 29.04 -13.35
C ASP A 360 -26.92 28.96 -11.88
N ASP A 361 -25.63 28.92 -11.59
CA ASP A 361 -25.13 28.90 -10.22
C ASP A 361 -25.43 30.19 -9.46
N TRP A 362 -25.40 31.32 -10.18
CA TRP A 362 -25.78 32.63 -9.61
C TRP A 362 -27.27 32.71 -9.29
N TYR A 363 -28.10 32.07 -10.08
CA TYR A 363 -29.54 31.98 -9.85
C TYR A 363 -29.84 31.25 -8.54
N TYR A 364 -29.28 30.04 -8.37
CA TYR A 364 -29.49 29.24 -7.15
C TYR A 364 -28.90 29.89 -5.90
N LEU A 365 -27.73 30.51 -6.01
CA LEU A 365 -27.12 31.25 -4.90
C LEU A 365 -28.01 32.40 -4.43
N LYS A 366 -28.64 33.10 -5.37
CA LYS A 366 -29.46 34.29 -5.10
C LYS A 366 -30.88 33.95 -4.63
N THR A 367 -31.47 32.85 -5.14
CA THR A 367 -32.87 32.52 -4.88
C THR A 367 -33.05 31.52 -3.75
N GLU A 368 -32.14 30.56 -3.60
CA GLU A 368 -32.25 29.45 -2.69
C GLU A 368 -31.06 29.29 -1.71
N GLY A 369 -30.06 30.12 -1.86
CA GLY A 369 -28.91 30.21 -0.97
C GLY A 369 -27.85 29.15 -1.23
N PHE A 370 -26.73 29.27 -0.51
CA PHE A 370 -25.52 28.47 -0.68
C PHE A 370 -25.76 26.96 -0.52
N ARG A 371 -26.71 26.56 0.31
CA ARG A 371 -27.07 25.17 0.55
C ARG A 371 -27.70 24.49 -0.68
N ALA A 372 -28.58 25.21 -1.37
CA ALA A 372 -29.25 24.68 -2.56
C ALA A 372 -28.29 24.60 -3.75
N LEU A 373 -27.45 25.62 -3.93
CA LEU A 373 -26.36 25.59 -4.91
C LEU A 373 -25.44 24.39 -4.71
N ARG A 374 -25.04 24.12 -3.45
CA ARG A 374 -24.23 22.97 -3.07
C ARG A 374 -24.90 21.64 -3.43
N ASN A 375 -26.18 21.49 -3.13
CA ASN A 375 -26.95 20.26 -3.45
C ASN A 375 -27.09 20.05 -4.95
N ILE A 376 -27.28 21.10 -5.73
CA ILE A 376 -27.41 21.02 -7.19
C ILE A 376 -26.11 20.71 -7.87
N ARG A 377 -25.00 21.32 -7.42
CA ARG A 377 -23.64 20.94 -7.88
C ARG A 377 -23.37 19.46 -7.61
N ARG A 378 -23.76 18.98 -6.43
CA ARG A 378 -23.64 17.58 -6.03
C ARG A 378 -24.49 16.64 -6.88
N GLN A 379 -25.71 17.02 -7.24
CA GLN A 379 -26.61 16.26 -8.14
C GLN A 379 -26.11 16.26 -9.58
N ARG A 380 -25.51 17.37 -10.06
CA ARG A 380 -24.91 17.48 -11.42
C ARG A 380 -23.67 16.62 -11.61
N LEU A 381 -22.89 16.39 -10.55
CA LEU A 381 -21.69 15.55 -10.57
C LEU A 381 -21.98 14.05 -10.56
N ASN A 382 -23.25 13.66 -10.70
CA ASN A 382 -23.63 12.24 -10.73
C ASN A 382 -23.01 11.43 -9.61
N LYS A 383 -23.42 11.60 -8.39
CA LYS A 383 -23.24 10.75 -7.21
C LYS A 383 -22.10 9.67 -7.18
N LYS A 384 -21.19 9.69 -8.14
CA LYS A 384 -19.98 8.88 -8.22
C LYS A 384 -18.81 9.73 -7.83
N ASP A 385 -17.80 9.12 -7.29
CA ASP A 385 -16.55 9.74 -6.86
C ASP A 385 -16.06 10.76 -7.87
N VAL A 386 -15.75 11.96 -7.38
CA VAL A 386 -15.15 13.00 -8.22
C VAL A 386 -13.76 12.52 -8.62
N PRO A 387 -13.41 12.50 -9.92
CA PRO A 387 -12.06 12.16 -10.33
C PRO A 387 -11.03 13.07 -9.65
N TYR A 388 -9.98 12.50 -9.08
CA TYR A 388 -8.99 13.26 -8.34
C TYR A 388 -8.40 14.42 -9.15
N ALA A 389 -8.12 14.22 -10.42
CA ALA A 389 -7.61 15.26 -11.32
C ALA A 389 -8.52 16.50 -11.39
N ILE A 390 -9.84 16.31 -11.32
CA ILE A 390 -10.81 17.39 -11.26
C ILE A 390 -10.82 18.03 -9.88
N TRP A 391 -10.89 17.22 -8.81
CA TRP A 391 -10.86 17.67 -7.43
C TRP A 391 -9.65 18.57 -7.18
N ARG A 392 -8.46 18.14 -7.60
CA ARG A 392 -7.20 18.87 -7.43
C ARG A 392 -7.24 20.27 -8.05
N THR A 393 -7.90 20.46 -9.19
CA THR A 393 -7.96 21.78 -9.85
C THR A 393 -8.67 22.86 -9.02
N TYR A 394 -9.46 22.47 -8.02
CA TYR A 394 -10.11 23.39 -7.08
C TYR A 394 -9.31 23.61 -5.80
N GLN A 395 -8.26 22.85 -5.59
CA GLN A 395 -7.38 22.97 -4.41
C GLN A 395 -6.15 23.84 -4.68
N VAL A 396 -5.70 23.89 -5.93
CA VAL A 396 -4.56 24.72 -6.32
C VAL A 396 -5.01 26.19 -6.40
N PRO A 397 -4.27 27.14 -5.78
CA PRO A 397 -4.62 28.55 -5.83
C PRO A 397 -4.65 29.07 -7.26
N ASP A 398 -5.67 29.83 -7.60
CA ASP A 398 -5.69 30.56 -8.87
C ASP A 398 -4.71 31.75 -8.85
N ALA A 399 -4.49 32.38 -10.00
CA ALA A 399 -3.55 33.50 -10.11
C ALA A 399 -3.87 34.67 -9.17
N GLY A 400 -5.15 34.93 -8.88
CA GLY A 400 -5.58 36.01 -7.98
C GLY A 400 -5.32 35.66 -6.51
N GLU A 401 -5.56 34.40 -6.14
CA GLU A 401 -5.27 33.91 -4.79
C GLU A 401 -3.76 33.81 -4.58
N PHE A 402 -3.01 33.30 -5.55
CA PHE A 402 -1.55 33.26 -5.49
C PHE A 402 -0.94 34.66 -5.27
N GLN A 403 -1.46 35.67 -5.98
CA GLN A 403 -0.99 37.05 -5.79
C GLN A 403 -1.32 37.57 -4.39
N LYS A 404 -2.50 37.30 -3.83
CA LYS A 404 -2.87 37.63 -2.46
C LYS A 404 -1.95 36.96 -1.44
N GLN A 405 -1.58 35.70 -1.66
CA GLN A 405 -0.65 34.99 -0.80
C GLN A 405 0.72 35.69 -0.77
N LYS A 406 1.24 36.11 -1.91
CA LYS A 406 2.49 36.87 -1.98
C LYS A 406 2.44 38.23 -1.25
N GLU A 407 1.30 38.86 -1.23
CA GLU A 407 1.07 40.17 -0.56
C GLU A 407 0.75 39.98 0.93
N THR A 408 0.52 38.77 1.40
CA THR A 408 0.17 38.50 2.80
C THR A 408 1.37 38.74 3.71
N VAL A 409 1.20 39.61 4.70
CA VAL A 409 2.18 39.89 5.74
C VAL A 409 1.77 39.15 7.00
N PHE A 410 2.49 38.09 7.34
CA PHE A 410 2.28 37.35 8.58
C PHE A 410 2.91 38.07 9.78
N GLU A 411 2.38 37.83 10.97
CA GLU A 411 2.95 38.39 12.22
C GLU A 411 4.33 37.79 12.48
N ILE A 412 4.45 36.45 12.30
CA ILE A 412 5.71 35.74 12.37
C ILE A 412 6.08 35.34 10.94
N GLN A 413 7.25 35.77 10.47
CA GLN A 413 7.75 35.48 9.13
C GLN A 413 9.02 34.63 9.22
N PRO A 414 8.89 33.32 9.57
CA PRO A 414 10.03 32.47 9.77
C PRO A 414 10.74 32.20 8.44
N LYS A 415 12.06 32.06 8.48
CA LYS A 415 12.82 31.52 7.36
C LYS A 415 12.70 30.00 7.35
N ILE A 416 12.31 29.43 6.22
CA ILE A 416 12.20 27.99 6.02
C ILE A 416 13.44 27.49 5.25
N SER A 417 14.23 26.62 5.85
CA SER A 417 15.32 25.92 5.17
C SER A 417 14.81 24.61 4.61
N ILE A 418 14.80 24.46 3.29
CA ILE A 418 14.46 23.21 2.61
C ILE A 418 15.75 22.43 2.39
N ILE A 419 15.89 21.24 2.96
CA ILE A 419 17.08 20.41 2.86
C ILE A 419 16.88 19.27 1.86
N VAL A 420 17.86 19.10 0.97
CA VAL A 420 17.80 18.14 -0.14
C VAL A 420 19.09 17.34 -0.21
N PRO A 421 19.07 16.03 0.06
CA PRO A 421 20.17 15.15 -0.27
C PRO A 421 20.12 14.80 -1.76
N ALA A 422 21.16 15.11 -2.53
CA ALA A 422 21.24 14.78 -3.95
C ALA A 422 22.26 13.67 -4.20
N TYR A 423 21.89 12.72 -5.07
CA TYR A 423 22.79 11.67 -5.53
C TYR A 423 22.40 11.21 -6.93
N ARG A 424 23.26 11.45 -7.92
CA ARG A 424 23.06 11.08 -9.33
C ARG A 424 21.69 11.51 -9.87
N THR A 425 21.21 12.66 -9.43
CA THR A 425 19.90 13.20 -9.82
C THR A 425 19.86 13.49 -11.31
N PRO A 426 18.86 13.01 -12.06
CA PRO A 426 18.69 13.43 -13.44
C PRO A 426 18.50 14.95 -13.54
N GLU A 427 19.22 15.61 -14.49
CA GLU A 427 19.18 17.06 -14.67
C GLU A 427 17.77 17.63 -14.68
N LYS A 428 16.85 16.99 -15.45
CA LYS A 428 15.46 17.43 -15.55
C LYS A 428 14.79 17.48 -14.15
N PHE A 429 14.97 16.47 -13.32
CA PHE A 429 14.32 16.39 -12.01
C PHE A 429 14.90 17.42 -11.07
N LEU A 430 16.22 17.58 -11.05
CA LEU A 430 16.87 18.58 -10.23
C LEU A 430 16.38 19.99 -10.57
N ARG A 431 16.29 20.34 -11.86
CA ARG A 431 15.77 21.65 -12.29
C ARG A 431 14.32 21.86 -11.88
N GLU A 432 13.46 20.88 -12.13
CA GLU A 432 12.03 20.94 -11.76
C GLU A 432 11.84 21.06 -10.25
N MET A 433 12.62 20.33 -9.44
CA MET A 433 12.63 20.42 -7.99
C MET A 433 13.03 21.83 -7.53
N ILE A 434 14.17 22.36 -7.98
CA ILE A 434 14.64 23.72 -7.62
C ILE A 434 13.61 24.77 -8.02
N GLU A 435 13.06 24.68 -9.23
CA GLU A 435 12.05 25.61 -9.73
C GLU A 435 10.74 25.55 -8.94
N SER A 436 10.34 24.39 -8.41
CA SER A 436 9.15 24.25 -7.55
C SER A 436 9.31 25.08 -6.26
N VAL A 437 10.51 25.10 -5.71
CA VAL A 437 10.85 25.94 -4.54
C VAL A 437 10.94 27.42 -4.90
N GLN A 438 11.54 27.77 -6.03
CA GLN A 438 11.63 29.16 -6.49
C GLN A 438 10.25 29.79 -6.80
N LYS A 439 9.26 28.95 -7.18
CA LYS A 439 7.90 29.39 -7.50
C LYS A 439 6.98 29.55 -6.28
N GLN A 440 7.46 29.30 -5.07
CA GLN A 440 6.66 29.41 -3.85
C GLN A 440 6.05 30.81 -3.67
N SER A 441 4.82 30.90 -3.21
CA SER A 441 4.14 32.15 -2.90
C SER A 441 4.71 32.85 -1.66
N TYR A 442 5.31 32.11 -0.73
CA TYR A 442 6.07 32.66 0.40
C TYR A 442 7.55 32.73 0.05
N GLU A 443 8.18 33.90 0.22
CA GLU A 443 9.52 34.19 -0.32
C GLU A 443 10.69 34.06 0.67
N ASN A 444 10.42 33.95 2.00
CA ASN A 444 11.48 33.85 3.01
C ASN A 444 11.89 32.39 3.24
N TRP A 445 12.55 31.84 2.26
CA TRP A 445 13.10 30.48 2.29
C TRP A 445 14.57 30.43 1.84
N GLU A 446 15.21 29.33 2.10
CA GLU A 446 16.48 28.94 1.49
C GLU A 446 16.43 27.46 1.12
N LEU A 447 17.13 27.09 0.06
CA LEU A 447 17.23 25.72 -0.43
C LEU A 447 18.67 25.25 -0.23
N CYS A 448 18.86 24.23 0.58
CA CYS A 448 20.14 23.68 1.00
C CYS A 448 20.33 22.29 0.38
N ILE A 449 21.22 22.16 -0.60
CA ILE A 449 21.44 20.93 -1.36
C ILE A 449 22.82 20.37 -1.05
N ALA A 450 22.93 19.10 -0.67
CA ALA A 450 24.21 18.40 -0.56
C ALA A 450 24.30 17.30 -1.62
N ASP A 451 25.29 17.39 -2.48
CA ASP A 451 25.49 16.45 -3.60
C ASP A 451 26.61 15.46 -3.31
N GLY A 452 26.25 14.18 -3.17
CA GLY A 452 27.15 13.04 -3.00
C GLY A 452 27.46 12.29 -4.31
N SER A 453 27.17 12.87 -5.48
CA SER A 453 27.32 12.16 -6.77
C SER A 453 28.76 11.86 -7.18
N LEU A 454 29.76 12.57 -6.62
CA LEU A 454 31.19 12.42 -6.86
C LEU A 454 31.61 12.63 -8.33
N ASN A 455 30.79 13.32 -9.09
CA ASN A 455 31.06 13.66 -10.49
C ASN A 455 30.42 15.01 -10.83
N ASP A 456 30.78 15.58 -11.97
CA ASP A 456 30.29 16.90 -12.39
C ASP A 456 28.89 16.89 -13.01
N SER A 457 28.13 15.81 -12.87
CA SER A 457 26.84 15.64 -13.57
C SER A 457 25.82 16.71 -13.21
N ILE A 458 25.80 17.18 -11.96
CA ILE A 458 24.85 18.20 -11.47
C ILE A 458 25.52 19.45 -10.89
N SER A 459 26.85 19.44 -10.68
CA SER A 459 27.58 20.55 -10.06
C SER A 459 27.41 21.87 -10.85
N GLY A 460 27.50 21.83 -12.18
CA GLY A 460 27.27 22.98 -13.04
C GLY A 460 25.84 23.54 -12.97
N ILE A 461 24.85 22.68 -12.74
CA ILE A 461 23.46 23.09 -12.56
C ILE A 461 23.30 23.81 -11.22
N LEU A 462 23.87 23.24 -10.14
CA LEU A 462 23.82 23.84 -8.81
C LEU A 462 24.51 25.21 -8.79
N GLU A 463 25.68 25.33 -9.44
CA GLU A 463 26.39 26.61 -9.60
C GLU A 463 25.56 27.63 -10.41
N GLU A 464 24.90 27.17 -11.48
CA GLU A 464 23.99 28.01 -12.28
C GLU A 464 22.87 28.62 -11.42
N TYR A 465 22.16 27.81 -10.64
CA TYR A 465 21.05 28.30 -9.80
C TYR A 465 21.53 29.15 -8.63
N ALA A 466 22.60 28.75 -7.93
CA ALA A 466 23.15 29.51 -6.83
C ALA A 466 23.71 30.87 -7.26
N SER A 467 24.27 30.97 -8.48
CA SER A 467 24.74 32.24 -9.02
C SER A 467 23.61 33.23 -9.35
N LYS A 468 22.41 32.73 -9.66
CA LYS A 468 21.22 33.51 -10.01
C LYS A 468 20.33 33.84 -8.79
N ASP A 469 20.30 32.99 -7.78
CA ASP A 469 19.49 33.11 -6.59
C ASP A 469 20.29 32.74 -5.33
N ALA A 470 20.66 33.76 -4.54
CA ALA A 470 21.46 33.58 -3.32
C ALA A 470 20.75 32.73 -2.21
N ARG A 471 19.46 32.44 -2.36
CA ARG A 471 18.73 31.54 -1.47
C ARG A 471 19.01 30.08 -1.75
N VAL A 472 19.54 29.76 -2.94
CA VAL A 472 19.98 28.39 -3.29
C VAL A 472 21.43 28.21 -2.83
N LYS A 473 21.63 27.32 -1.88
CA LYS A 473 22.94 26.95 -1.31
C LYS A 473 23.26 25.51 -1.65
N TYR A 474 24.49 25.22 -1.94
CA TYR A 474 24.90 23.84 -2.19
C TYR A 474 26.28 23.51 -1.62
N LYS A 475 26.48 22.22 -1.38
CA LYS A 475 27.73 21.62 -0.95
C LYS A 475 28.03 20.40 -1.79
N LEU A 476 29.15 20.38 -2.50
CA LEU A 476 29.64 19.17 -3.15
C LEU A 476 30.41 18.35 -2.11
N LEU A 477 30.03 17.10 -1.96
CA LEU A 477 30.65 16.21 -0.98
C LEU A 477 31.84 15.49 -1.60
N ASP A 478 32.84 15.17 -0.79
CA ASP A 478 34.02 14.44 -1.17
C ASP A 478 33.86 12.91 -1.15
N ASP A 479 32.74 12.42 -0.56
CA ASP A 479 32.29 11.04 -0.61
C ASP A 479 30.75 10.98 -0.59
N ASN A 480 30.18 9.83 -0.95
CA ASN A 480 28.77 9.56 -0.76
C ASN A 480 28.56 8.98 0.65
N TYR A 481 28.12 9.81 1.57
CA TYR A 481 27.87 9.42 2.97
C TYR A 481 26.54 8.71 3.20
N GLY A 482 25.89 8.20 2.13
CA GLY A 482 24.55 7.63 2.20
C GLY A 482 23.47 8.71 2.38
N ILE A 483 22.21 8.29 2.39
CA ILE A 483 21.09 9.24 2.44
C ILE A 483 21.10 10.07 3.72
N SER A 484 21.31 9.46 4.89
CA SER A 484 21.40 10.19 6.16
C SER A 484 22.56 11.15 6.21
N GLY A 485 23.76 10.72 5.78
CA GLY A 485 24.95 11.57 5.79
C GLY A 485 24.83 12.75 4.83
N ASN A 486 24.30 12.52 3.63
CA ASN A 486 24.07 13.59 2.65
C ASN A 486 22.98 14.56 3.15
N THR A 487 21.92 14.06 3.80
CA THR A 487 20.88 14.92 4.42
C THR A 487 21.47 15.76 5.56
N ASN A 488 22.31 15.18 6.41
CA ASN A 488 23.00 15.91 7.47
C ASN A 488 23.92 17.00 6.91
N ALA A 489 24.62 16.73 5.81
CA ALA A 489 25.45 17.73 5.14
C ALA A 489 24.63 18.89 4.54
N ALA A 490 23.42 18.62 4.06
CA ALA A 490 22.48 19.66 3.65
C ALA A 490 21.93 20.46 4.85
N LEU A 491 21.65 19.77 5.96
CA LEU A 491 21.20 20.40 7.21
C LEU A 491 22.26 21.39 7.79
N GLU A 492 23.56 21.09 7.64
CA GLU A 492 24.62 22.03 8.05
C GLU A 492 24.60 23.38 7.33
N LEU A 493 23.99 23.45 6.15
CA LEU A 493 23.84 24.71 5.39
C LEU A 493 22.65 25.54 5.84
N ALA A 494 21.73 24.93 6.59
CA ALA A 494 20.49 25.54 7.01
C ALA A 494 20.71 26.62 8.07
N ALA A 495 20.02 27.75 7.92
CA ALA A 495 20.05 28.88 8.87
C ALA A 495 18.63 29.43 9.12
N GLY A 496 17.62 28.65 8.79
CA GLY A 496 16.20 29.02 8.95
C GLY A 496 15.65 28.65 10.33
N ASP A 497 14.49 29.20 10.62
CA ASP A 497 13.74 28.95 11.86
C ASP A 497 13.04 27.58 11.83
N TYR A 498 12.79 27.06 10.64
CA TYR A 498 12.16 25.78 10.37
C TYR A 498 12.91 25.02 9.27
N ILE A 499 12.93 23.71 9.37
CA ILE A 499 13.57 22.78 8.44
C ILE A 499 12.48 21.97 7.74
N GLY A 500 12.44 22.00 6.39
CA GLY A 500 11.56 21.20 5.55
C GLY A 500 12.35 20.12 4.79
N LEU A 501 11.81 18.92 4.66
CA LEU A 501 12.44 17.80 3.96
C LEU A 501 11.89 17.70 2.54
N LEU A 502 12.76 17.68 1.54
CA LEU A 502 12.37 17.51 0.14
C LEU A 502 13.35 16.57 -0.57
N ASP A 503 12.81 15.59 -1.27
CA ASP A 503 13.62 14.68 -2.07
C ASP A 503 14.05 15.33 -3.40
N HIS A 504 15.22 14.93 -3.89
CA HIS A 504 15.87 15.58 -5.03
C HIS A 504 15.16 15.38 -6.39
N ASP A 505 14.18 14.51 -6.46
CA ASP A 505 13.40 14.13 -7.65
C ASP A 505 11.91 14.51 -7.56
N ASP A 506 11.48 15.07 -6.43
CA ASP A 506 10.10 15.45 -6.15
C ASP A 506 9.85 16.96 -6.33
N ILE A 507 8.61 17.40 -6.14
CA ILE A 507 8.23 18.80 -6.25
C ILE A 507 7.24 19.23 -5.17
N LEU A 508 7.28 20.51 -4.80
CA LEU A 508 6.30 21.14 -3.92
C LEU A 508 5.21 21.85 -4.72
N GLU A 509 3.97 21.85 -4.18
CA GLU A 509 2.91 22.74 -4.69
C GLU A 509 3.27 24.21 -4.43
N ILE A 510 2.83 25.10 -5.31
CA ILE A 510 3.26 26.52 -5.33
C ILE A 510 2.95 27.35 -4.07
N ASN A 511 2.04 26.88 -3.22
CA ASN A 511 1.65 27.51 -1.96
C ASN A 511 2.09 26.72 -0.72
N ALA A 512 2.93 25.72 -0.86
CA ALA A 512 3.29 24.85 0.25
C ALA A 512 3.89 25.62 1.43
N LEU A 513 4.85 26.49 1.18
CA LEU A 513 5.50 27.29 2.24
C LEU A 513 4.56 28.35 2.83
N TYR A 514 3.63 28.89 2.05
CA TYR A 514 2.61 29.82 2.56
C TYR A 514 1.70 29.14 3.59
N GLU A 515 1.18 27.94 3.27
CA GLU A 515 0.32 27.20 4.18
C GLU A 515 1.06 26.74 5.44
N VAL A 516 2.35 26.38 5.32
CA VAL A 516 3.23 26.10 6.47
C VAL A 516 3.33 27.32 7.39
N VAL A 517 3.65 28.51 6.85
CA VAL A 517 3.79 29.73 7.63
C VAL A 517 2.46 30.17 8.24
N LYS A 518 1.35 29.96 7.54
CA LYS A 518 0.02 30.18 8.05
C LYS A 518 -0.27 29.27 9.27
N ALA A 519 0.05 27.99 9.19
CA ALA A 519 -0.10 27.05 10.30
C ALA A 519 0.77 27.44 11.52
N ILE A 520 1.98 27.96 11.28
CA ILE A 520 2.86 28.48 12.35
C ILE A 520 2.20 29.65 13.07
N ASN A 521 1.62 30.60 12.33
CA ASN A 521 0.98 31.79 12.90
C ASN A 521 -0.33 31.44 13.63
N GLU A 522 -1.19 30.66 13.00
CA GLU A 522 -2.53 30.37 13.52
C GLU A 522 -2.53 29.34 14.65
N LYS A 523 -1.69 28.31 14.53
CA LYS A 523 -1.70 27.13 15.41
C LYS A 523 -0.44 26.99 16.28
N LYS A 524 0.56 27.89 16.13
CA LYS A 524 1.86 27.86 16.82
C LYS A 524 2.55 26.49 16.67
N ALA A 525 2.53 25.95 15.46
CA ALA A 525 3.04 24.64 15.14
C ALA A 525 4.56 24.53 15.32
N ASP A 526 5.01 23.48 16.00
CA ASP A 526 6.44 23.11 16.08
C ASP A 526 6.83 22.09 15.02
N VAL A 527 5.92 21.17 14.72
CA VAL A 527 6.02 20.15 13.69
C VAL A 527 4.79 20.22 12.80
N ILE A 528 4.99 20.17 11.50
CA ILE A 528 3.95 20.31 10.48
C ILE A 528 4.14 19.19 9.47
N TYR A 529 3.04 18.60 8.99
CA TYR A 529 3.02 17.74 7.83
C TYR A 529 1.78 17.98 6.99
N THR A 530 1.86 17.60 5.71
CA THR A 530 0.81 17.86 4.74
C THR A 530 0.31 16.57 4.09
N ASP A 531 -0.79 16.66 3.36
CA ASP A 531 -1.17 15.60 2.41
C ASP A 531 -0.20 15.57 1.23
N GLU A 532 -0.17 14.44 0.54
CA GLU A 532 0.68 14.21 -0.63
C GLU A 532 -0.08 13.48 -1.73
N ASP A 533 0.43 13.54 -2.94
CA ASP A 533 0.00 12.69 -4.05
C ASP A 533 1.20 12.18 -4.85
N LYS A 534 0.92 11.42 -5.88
CA LYS A 534 1.93 10.98 -6.85
C LYS A 534 1.79 11.76 -8.15
N VAL A 535 2.93 11.99 -8.81
CA VAL A 535 2.98 12.68 -10.10
C VAL A 535 3.76 11.87 -11.13
N SER A 536 3.30 11.92 -12.39
CA SER A 536 3.97 11.28 -13.51
C SER A 536 5.32 11.93 -13.83
N LEU A 537 6.20 11.21 -14.54
CA LEU A 537 7.54 11.67 -14.97
C LEU A 537 7.56 13.02 -15.70
N ASP A 538 6.49 13.33 -16.42
CA ASP A 538 6.35 14.57 -17.20
C ASP A 538 5.52 15.64 -16.49
N LEU A 539 5.16 15.40 -15.24
CA LEU A 539 4.39 16.29 -14.35
C LEU A 539 2.98 16.62 -14.89
N LYS A 540 2.40 15.76 -15.74
CA LYS A 540 1.08 16.03 -16.31
C LYS A 540 -0.06 15.34 -15.59
N GLU A 541 0.21 14.22 -14.94
CA GLU A 541 -0.80 13.41 -14.27
C GLU A 541 -0.48 13.33 -12.78
N TYR A 542 -1.48 13.71 -11.96
CA TYR A 542 -1.45 13.60 -10.51
C TYR A 542 -2.46 12.54 -10.09
N PHE A 543 -2.05 11.61 -9.23
CA PHE A 543 -2.84 10.44 -8.86
C PHE A 543 -2.50 9.92 -7.46
N ASP A 544 -3.26 8.96 -6.97
CA ASP A 544 -3.10 8.30 -5.67
C ASP A 544 -2.90 9.28 -4.50
N PRO A 545 -3.82 10.24 -4.27
CA PRO A 545 -3.70 11.17 -3.15
C PRO A 545 -3.74 10.45 -1.81
N HIS A 546 -2.86 10.83 -0.90
CA HIS A 546 -2.84 10.39 0.48
C HIS A 546 -3.36 11.51 1.38
N PHE A 547 -4.66 11.48 1.69
CA PHE A 547 -5.29 12.36 2.67
C PHE A 547 -5.11 11.78 4.06
N LYS A 548 -4.27 12.41 4.82
CA LYS A 548 -3.79 11.94 6.13
C LYS A 548 -4.77 12.32 7.24
N PRO A 549 -4.83 11.58 8.35
CA PRO A 549 -5.48 12.06 9.56
C PRO A 549 -4.63 13.13 10.24
N ASP A 550 -5.20 13.86 11.19
CA ASP A 550 -4.41 14.58 12.19
C ASP A 550 -3.52 13.61 12.96
N TYR A 551 -2.58 14.15 13.75
CA TYR A 551 -1.60 13.32 14.44
C TYR A 551 -2.23 12.12 15.16
N ASN A 552 -1.84 10.94 14.67
CA ASN A 552 -2.36 9.64 15.10
C ASN A 552 -1.18 8.76 15.54
N PRO A 553 -0.85 8.72 16.83
CA PRO A 553 0.35 8.06 17.33
C PRO A 553 0.37 6.56 17.07
N ASP A 554 -0.76 5.86 17.14
CA ASP A 554 -0.82 4.43 16.88
C ASP A 554 -0.69 4.13 15.38
N TYR A 555 -1.29 4.95 14.52
CA TYR A 555 -1.14 4.79 13.08
C TYR A 555 0.29 5.11 12.62
N LEU A 556 0.94 6.12 13.26
CA LEU A 556 2.34 6.42 12.97
C LEU A 556 3.27 5.27 13.39
N LYS A 557 2.96 4.49 14.43
CA LYS A 557 3.69 3.27 14.77
C LYS A 557 3.34 2.07 13.90
N SER A 558 2.24 2.13 13.14
CA SER A 558 1.86 1.09 12.18
C SER A 558 2.42 1.33 10.77
N CYS A 559 2.71 2.57 10.40
CA CYS A 559 3.34 2.95 9.12
C CYS A 559 3.80 4.41 9.16
N ASN A 560 4.79 4.76 8.32
CA ASN A 560 5.18 6.16 8.11
C ASN A 560 4.15 6.88 7.25
N TYR A 561 2.97 7.18 7.80
CA TYR A 561 1.93 7.89 7.06
C TYR A 561 2.22 9.39 6.90
N ILE A 562 3.08 9.97 7.74
CA ILE A 562 3.45 11.40 7.69
C ILE A 562 4.32 11.68 6.46
N CYS A 563 5.38 10.94 6.26
CA CYS A 563 6.30 10.93 5.12
C CYS A 563 6.62 12.36 4.58
N HIS A 564 5.87 12.86 3.62
CA HIS A 564 6.05 14.16 2.94
C HIS A 564 4.78 15.03 3.06
N PHE A 565 4.80 16.33 3.01
CA PHE A 565 5.90 17.24 3.24
C PHE A 565 6.06 17.43 4.75
N PHE A 566 7.21 17.13 5.30
CA PHE A 566 7.48 17.28 6.73
C PHE A 566 8.30 18.52 7.00
N VAL A 567 7.86 19.32 7.97
CA VAL A 567 8.53 20.56 8.42
C VAL A 567 8.60 20.59 9.94
N ALA A 568 9.77 20.87 10.51
CA ALA A 568 9.97 20.97 11.95
C ALA A 568 10.74 22.25 12.31
N LYS A 569 10.41 22.82 13.48
CA LYS A 569 11.12 23.97 14.02
C LYS A 569 12.58 23.61 14.30
N THR A 570 13.52 24.47 13.94
CA THR A 570 14.96 24.20 14.11
C THR A 570 15.33 23.81 15.53
N SER A 571 14.72 24.43 16.56
CA SER A 571 14.97 24.05 17.94
C SER A 571 14.45 22.65 18.32
N VAL A 572 13.46 22.12 17.60
CA VAL A 572 12.99 20.73 17.74
C VAL A 572 13.97 19.78 17.07
N VAL A 573 14.44 20.16 15.87
CA VAL A 573 15.46 19.41 15.12
C VAL A 573 16.76 19.27 15.92
N GLU A 574 17.24 20.38 16.54
CA GLU A 574 18.42 20.37 17.41
C GLU A 574 18.27 19.40 18.59
N GLN A 575 17.09 19.34 19.20
CA GLN A 575 16.80 18.40 20.30
C GLN A 575 16.63 16.96 19.83
N ALA A 576 16.10 16.74 18.64
CA ALA A 576 15.94 15.42 18.03
C ALA A 576 17.29 14.84 17.56
N GLY A 577 18.23 15.71 17.20
CA GLY A 577 19.54 15.34 16.67
C GLY A 577 19.54 15.12 15.15
N HIS A 578 20.68 14.74 14.61
CA HIS A 578 20.90 14.49 13.20
C HIS A 578 20.20 13.21 12.71
N PHE A 579 20.10 13.03 11.38
CA PHE A 579 19.66 11.77 10.78
C PHE A 579 20.63 10.64 11.14
N ASP A 580 20.06 9.49 11.52
CA ASP A 580 20.80 8.31 11.96
C ASP A 580 20.97 7.32 10.80
N SER A 581 22.21 7.08 10.37
CA SER A 581 22.53 6.14 9.27
C SER A 581 22.18 4.68 9.60
N SER A 582 22.00 4.33 10.88
CA SER A 582 21.51 3.00 11.24
C SER A 582 20.07 2.76 10.78
N CYS A 583 19.35 3.84 10.43
CA CYS A 583 17.99 3.82 9.89
C CYS A 583 17.94 4.18 8.40
N ASP A 584 19.06 4.13 7.66
CA ASP A 584 19.08 4.40 6.21
C ASP A 584 18.00 3.59 5.48
N GLY A 585 17.27 4.28 4.60
CA GLY A 585 16.09 3.75 3.90
C GLY A 585 14.75 4.02 4.58
N SER A 586 14.76 4.35 5.88
CA SER A 586 13.64 4.89 6.68
C SER A 586 14.16 5.94 7.67
N GLN A 587 15.19 6.66 7.29
CA GLN A 587 15.84 7.72 8.09
C GLN A 587 14.89 8.90 8.37
N ASP A 588 14.01 9.19 7.44
CA ASP A 588 12.93 10.17 7.57
C ASP A 588 11.93 9.74 8.65
N TYR A 589 11.56 8.47 8.68
CA TYR A 589 10.64 7.91 9.67
C TYR A 589 11.21 8.02 11.10
N ASP A 590 12.46 7.60 11.30
CA ASP A 590 13.17 7.76 12.57
C ASP A 590 13.25 9.23 12.98
N PHE A 591 13.61 10.10 12.03
CA PHE A 591 13.71 11.54 12.29
C PHE A 591 12.36 12.17 12.65
N ILE A 592 11.27 11.81 11.93
CA ILE A 592 9.91 12.24 12.21
C ILE A 592 9.50 11.85 13.64
N LEU A 593 9.69 10.58 14.02
CA LEU A 593 9.37 10.08 15.36
C LEU A 593 10.11 10.86 16.43
N ARG A 594 11.42 11.07 16.27
CA ARG A 594 12.24 11.85 17.22
C ARG A 594 11.83 13.32 17.31
N CYS A 595 11.51 13.97 16.17
CA CYS A 595 11.03 15.35 16.17
C CYS A 595 9.68 15.47 16.89
N ILE A 596 8.75 14.57 16.61
CA ILE A 596 7.44 14.54 17.27
C ILE A 596 7.59 14.36 18.79
N ALA A 597 8.47 13.48 19.23
CA ALA A 597 8.75 13.26 20.65
C ALA A 597 9.31 14.51 21.38
N LYS A 598 9.86 15.47 20.64
CA LYS A 598 10.40 16.76 21.16
C LYS A 598 9.48 17.94 20.92
N SER A 599 8.41 17.75 20.15
CA SER A 599 7.46 18.82 19.84
C SER A 599 6.43 19.02 20.94
N THR A 600 5.84 20.22 20.98
CA THR A 600 4.69 20.52 21.82
C THR A 600 3.39 20.62 20.99
N GLN A 601 3.51 20.90 19.69
CA GLN A 601 2.38 21.11 18.80
C GLN A 601 2.65 20.53 17.41
N VAL A 602 2.06 19.38 17.15
CA VAL A 602 2.05 18.73 15.83
C VAL A 602 0.80 19.16 15.08
N VAL A 603 0.97 19.68 13.87
CA VAL A 603 -0.14 20.21 13.05
C VAL A 603 -0.15 19.52 11.68
N HIS A 604 -1.29 19.01 11.31
CA HIS A 604 -1.60 18.56 9.96
C HIS A 604 -2.21 19.69 9.14
N ILE A 605 -1.72 19.87 7.93
CA ILE A 605 -2.34 20.71 6.90
C ILE A 605 -3.04 19.78 5.90
N PRO A 606 -4.39 19.73 5.88
CA PRO A 606 -5.13 18.78 5.03
C PRO A 606 -5.21 19.30 3.58
N GLN A 607 -4.07 19.58 2.99
CA GLN A 607 -3.90 19.99 1.59
C GLN A 607 -2.76 19.19 0.97
N VAL A 608 -2.90 18.83 -0.29
CA VAL A 608 -1.85 18.15 -1.07
C VAL A 608 -0.83 19.19 -1.50
N LEU A 609 0.29 19.24 -0.77
CA LEU A 609 1.34 20.24 -0.96
C LEU A 609 2.70 19.64 -1.38
N TYR A 610 2.76 18.32 -1.50
CA TYR A 610 3.92 17.55 -1.93
C TYR A 610 3.52 16.55 -3.01
N HIS A 611 4.36 16.42 -4.05
CA HIS A 611 4.09 15.54 -5.18
C HIS A 611 5.25 14.58 -5.38
N TRP A 612 5.02 13.31 -5.05
CA TRP A 612 5.99 12.25 -5.17
C TRP A 612 6.09 11.76 -6.63
N ARG A 613 7.23 11.99 -7.25
CA ARG A 613 7.46 11.60 -8.64
C ARG A 613 7.64 10.10 -8.80
N CYS A 614 6.78 9.49 -9.62
CA CYS A 614 6.87 8.08 -9.96
C CYS A 614 7.82 7.86 -11.13
N HIS A 615 8.94 7.18 -10.89
CA HIS A 615 9.88 6.74 -11.92
C HIS A 615 10.38 5.31 -11.64
N PRO A 616 10.94 4.59 -12.64
CA PRO A 616 11.29 3.16 -12.51
C PRO A 616 12.23 2.82 -11.36
N ASN A 617 13.07 3.77 -10.93
CA ASN A 617 14.02 3.60 -9.83
C ASN A 617 13.49 4.13 -8.49
N SER A 618 12.25 4.64 -8.44
CA SER A 618 11.65 5.10 -7.19
C SER A 618 11.13 3.93 -6.37
N THR A 619 11.20 4.04 -5.05
CA THR A 619 10.63 3.05 -4.12
C THR A 619 9.11 2.87 -4.34
N ALA A 620 8.44 3.91 -4.85
CA ALA A 620 7.01 3.86 -5.21
C ALA A 620 6.70 2.85 -6.32
N MET A 621 7.62 2.67 -7.28
CA MET A 621 7.43 1.77 -8.42
C MET A 621 8.01 0.38 -8.18
N ASN A 622 9.04 0.25 -7.35
CA ASN A 622 9.71 -1.02 -7.06
C ASN A 622 9.98 -1.18 -5.55
N PRO A 623 8.95 -1.53 -4.75
CA PRO A 623 9.10 -1.72 -3.31
C PRO A 623 10.07 -2.82 -2.91
N GLU A 624 10.28 -3.80 -3.80
CA GLU A 624 11.13 -4.98 -3.54
C GLU A 624 12.63 -4.68 -3.68
N SER A 625 12.98 -3.58 -4.37
CA SER A 625 14.38 -3.21 -4.59
C SER A 625 15.13 -2.75 -3.34
N LYS A 626 14.41 -2.49 -2.24
CA LYS A 626 14.98 -1.92 -1.00
C LYS A 626 14.37 -2.55 0.26
N LEU A 627 14.42 -3.87 0.38
CA LEU A 627 13.87 -4.58 1.54
C LEU A 627 14.46 -4.11 2.88
N TYR A 628 15.72 -3.66 2.87
CA TYR A 628 16.39 -3.10 4.05
C TYR A 628 15.67 -1.87 4.63
N CYS A 629 14.93 -1.12 3.79
CA CYS A 629 14.16 0.04 4.26
C CYS A 629 13.09 -0.36 5.27
N TYR A 630 12.45 -1.51 5.07
CA TYR A 630 11.38 -1.98 5.97
C TYR A 630 11.94 -2.45 7.31
N GLU A 631 13.11 -3.09 7.32
CA GLU A 631 13.80 -3.42 8.56
C GLU A 631 14.32 -2.16 9.28
N ALA A 632 14.74 -1.14 8.54
CA ALA A 632 15.10 0.16 9.10
C ALA A 632 13.88 0.83 9.76
N GLY A 633 12.69 0.78 9.13
CA GLY A 633 11.45 1.30 9.71
C GLY A 633 11.03 0.55 10.98
N LYS A 634 11.14 -0.79 10.99
CA LYS A 634 10.93 -1.60 12.20
C LYS A 634 11.87 -1.16 13.32
N ARG A 635 13.14 -0.89 12.99
CA ARG A 635 14.16 -0.44 13.94
C ARG A 635 13.84 0.96 14.48
N ALA A 636 13.41 1.90 13.61
CA ALA A 636 13.03 3.25 13.99
C ALA A 636 11.88 3.25 15.02
N ILE A 637 10.84 2.43 14.80
CA ILE A 637 9.75 2.26 15.77
C ILE A 637 10.27 1.67 17.08
N GLY A 638 11.14 0.67 17.03
CA GLY A 638 11.75 0.07 18.22
C GLY A 638 12.56 1.06 19.05
N LEU A 639 13.29 1.98 18.39
CA LEU A 639 14.02 3.07 19.06
C LEU A 639 13.07 4.08 19.71
N ASP A 640 11.98 4.46 19.04
CA ASP A 640 10.94 5.34 19.59
C ASP A 640 10.26 4.74 20.82
N LEU A 641 9.85 3.47 20.73
CA LEU A 641 9.26 2.74 21.86
C LEU A 641 10.20 2.68 23.07
N LYS A 642 11.46 2.39 22.83
CA LYS A 642 12.49 2.39 23.89
C LYS A 642 12.66 3.78 24.51
N ALA A 643 12.71 4.83 23.69
CA ALA A 643 12.86 6.21 24.15
C ALA A 643 11.63 6.69 24.95
N SER A 644 10.44 6.16 24.67
CA SER A 644 9.18 6.44 25.38
C SER A 644 8.97 5.59 26.64
N GLY A 645 9.89 4.67 26.96
CA GLY A 645 9.82 3.79 28.14
C GLY A 645 9.12 2.45 27.90
N GLU A 646 8.76 2.14 26.67
CA GLU A 646 8.12 0.88 26.25
C GLU A 646 9.19 -0.16 25.79
N GLU A 647 10.23 -0.36 26.61
CA GLU A 647 11.40 -1.19 26.26
C GLU A 647 11.06 -2.66 25.93
N HIS A 648 9.95 -3.17 26.46
CA HIS A 648 9.51 -4.55 26.26
C HIS A 648 8.46 -4.70 25.18
N ALA A 649 8.06 -3.61 24.50
CA ALA A 649 7.20 -3.68 23.36
C ALA A 649 7.93 -4.33 22.17
N ARG A 650 7.22 -5.15 21.41
CA ARG A 650 7.75 -5.88 20.27
C ARG A 650 7.14 -5.34 18.97
N VAL A 651 7.99 -5.06 18.00
CA VAL A 651 7.61 -4.64 16.67
C VAL A 651 7.77 -5.80 15.70
N GLU A 652 6.73 -6.11 14.96
CA GLU A 652 6.73 -7.14 13.92
C GLU A 652 6.43 -6.51 12.56
N MET A 653 6.90 -7.13 11.49
CA MET A 653 6.43 -6.81 10.15
C MET A 653 4.99 -7.31 9.99
N ALA A 654 4.10 -6.46 9.50
CA ALA A 654 2.77 -6.89 9.11
C ALA A 654 2.79 -7.61 7.74
N LYS A 655 1.62 -8.02 7.27
CA LYS A 655 1.45 -8.73 5.98
C LYS A 655 1.94 -7.95 4.76
N TYR A 656 2.01 -6.61 4.83
CA TYR A 656 2.41 -5.74 3.73
C TYR A 656 3.66 -4.95 4.09
N TYR A 657 4.57 -4.78 3.14
CA TYR A 657 5.79 -4.00 3.33
C TYR A 657 5.51 -2.56 3.76
N GLY A 658 6.28 -2.07 4.73
CA GLY A 658 6.10 -0.74 5.30
C GLY A 658 4.96 -0.64 6.32
N MET A 659 4.31 -1.77 6.64
CA MET A 659 3.32 -1.89 7.72
C MET A 659 3.91 -2.69 8.86
N TYR A 660 3.59 -2.26 10.09
CA TYR A 660 4.15 -2.84 11.31
C TYR A 660 3.05 -3.11 12.34
N GLU A 661 3.27 -4.14 13.13
CA GLU A 661 2.43 -4.51 14.27
C GLU A 661 3.21 -4.30 15.56
N VAL A 662 2.67 -3.51 16.48
CA VAL A 662 3.27 -3.27 17.79
C VAL A 662 2.50 -4.04 18.86
N TYR A 663 3.21 -4.87 19.59
CA TYR A 663 2.69 -5.67 20.69
C TYR A 663 3.25 -5.16 22.00
N TYR A 664 2.39 -4.66 22.87
CA TYR A 664 2.76 -4.20 24.21
C TYR A 664 2.78 -5.35 25.18
N PRO A 665 3.73 -5.37 26.15
CA PRO A 665 3.79 -6.41 27.16
C PRO A 665 2.57 -6.35 28.09
N LEU A 666 2.21 -7.49 28.65
CA LEU A 666 1.25 -7.60 29.73
C LEU A 666 1.83 -8.57 30.76
N ASP A 667 2.46 -8.05 31.80
CA ASP A 667 3.17 -8.86 32.78
C ASP A 667 2.20 -9.62 33.70
N GLU A 668 1.10 -8.98 34.07
CA GLU A 668 0.02 -9.59 34.85
C GLU A 668 -1.31 -9.42 34.13
N GLU A 669 -2.20 -10.38 34.26
CA GLU A 669 -3.57 -10.29 33.76
C GLU A 669 -4.46 -9.62 34.79
N PRO A 670 -4.81 -8.31 34.66
CA PRO A 670 -5.78 -7.70 35.53
C PRO A 670 -7.15 -8.35 35.40
N LEU A 671 -7.96 -8.34 36.44
CA LEU A 671 -9.34 -8.82 36.37
C LEU A 671 -10.13 -7.98 35.34
N VAL A 672 -10.81 -8.64 34.39
CA VAL A 672 -11.71 -8.03 33.40
C VAL A 672 -13.14 -8.47 33.67
N SER A 673 -14.03 -7.50 33.83
CA SER A 673 -15.48 -7.73 33.99
C SER A 673 -16.13 -7.75 32.61
N VAL A 674 -16.66 -8.89 32.20
CA VAL A 674 -17.39 -9.08 30.96
C VAL A 674 -18.86 -8.78 31.18
N ILE A 675 -19.35 -7.69 30.60
CA ILE A 675 -20.74 -7.25 30.71
C ILE A 675 -21.53 -7.81 29.52
N THR A 676 -22.49 -8.68 29.78
CA THR A 676 -23.21 -9.45 28.74
C THR A 676 -24.72 -9.49 28.96
N THR A 677 -25.47 -9.89 27.91
CA THR A 677 -26.92 -10.10 28.01
C THR A 677 -27.24 -11.28 28.90
N THR A 678 -26.59 -12.41 28.65
CA THR A 678 -26.68 -13.63 29.48
C THR A 678 -25.33 -14.33 29.48
N ARG A 679 -25.01 -14.99 30.59
CA ARG A 679 -23.79 -15.78 30.74
C ARG A 679 -23.61 -16.80 29.62
N ALA A 680 -24.69 -17.50 29.24
CA ALA A 680 -24.67 -18.50 28.16
C ALA A 680 -24.30 -17.91 26.79
N ALA A 681 -24.54 -16.61 26.55
CA ALA A 681 -24.26 -15.97 25.26
C ALA A 681 -22.76 -15.85 24.98
N VAL A 682 -21.92 -15.85 25.99
CA VAL A 682 -20.47 -15.61 25.83
C VAL A 682 -19.60 -16.71 26.44
N GLU A 683 -20.09 -17.46 27.44
CA GLU A 683 -19.27 -18.35 28.28
C GLU A 683 -18.54 -19.43 27.45
N GLU A 684 -19.22 -20.05 26.49
CA GLU A 684 -18.61 -21.10 25.65
C GLU A 684 -17.44 -20.57 24.81
N ASN A 685 -17.53 -19.34 24.31
CA ASN A 685 -16.49 -18.71 23.52
C ASN A 685 -15.39 -18.11 24.39
N LEU A 686 -15.72 -17.65 25.59
CA LEU A 686 -14.71 -17.19 26.57
C LEU A 686 -13.80 -18.35 27.03
N LYS A 687 -14.28 -19.60 27.07
CA LYS A 687 -13.41 -20.77 27.36
C LYS A 687 -12.28 -20.95 26.35
N LYS A 688 -12.42 -20.41 25.15
CA LYS A 688 -11.41 -20.50 24.08
C LYS A 688 -10.34 -19.40 24.18
N THR A 689 -10.56 -18.37 25.00
CA THR A 689 -9.55 -17.33 25.21
C THR A 689 -8.44 -17.82 26.14
N LYS A 690 -7.22 -17.34 25.90
CA LYS A 690 -6.06 -17.56 26.77
C LYS A 690 -6.00 -16.58 27.95
N TYR A 691 -6.98 -15.69 28.08
CA TYR A 691 -7.09 -14.77 29.19
C TYR A 691 -7.95 -15.40 30.30
N HIS A 692 -7.43 -15.52 31.51
CA HIS A 692 -8.06 -16.34 32.52
C HIS A 692 -8.66 -15.56 33.69
N ASN A 693 -8.21 -14.34 33.93
CA ASN A 693 -8.67 -13.52 35.03
C ASN A 693 -9.93 -12.72 34.65
N LEU A 694 -11.06 -13.42 34.63
CA LEU A 694 -12.36 -12.91 34.14
C LEU A 694 -13.45 -13.07 35.16
N GLU A 695 -14.37 -12.13 35.23
CA GLU A 695 -15.70 -12.30 35.79
C GLU A 695 -16.76 -11.97 34.74
N VAL A 696 -17.90 -12.65 34.78
CA VAL A 696 -19.01 -12.42 33.88
C VAL A 696 -20.20 -11.88 34.65
N ILE A 697 -20.68 -10.70 34.22
CA ILE A 697 -21.80 -9.99 34.86
C ILE A 697 -22.95 -9.91 33.84
N GLU A 698 -24.12 -10.42 34.23
CA GLU A 698 -25.29 -10.46 33.38
C GLU A 698 -26.17 -9.23 33.60
N CYS A 699 -26.54 -8.56 32.49
CA CYS A 699 -27.51 -7.47 32.47
C CYS A 699 -28.95 -7.96 32.20
N GLY A 700 -29.09 -9.23 31.83
CA GLY A 700 -30.34 -9.80 31.34
C GLY A 700 -30.60 -9.48 29.87
N GLU A 701 -31.67 -10.00 29.29
CA GLU A 701 -32.00 -9.89 27.86
C GLU A 701 -32.15 -8.43 27.36
N VAL A 702 -32.55 -7.53 28.24
CA VAL A 702 -32.67 -6.09 27.93
C VAL A 702 -31.34 -5.42 28.25
N TYR A 703 -30.55 -5.18 27.22
CA TYR A 703 -29.23 -4.54 27.33
C TYR A 703 -29.37 -3.03 27.04
N ASN A 704 -29.88 -2.30 28.04
CA ASN A 704 -30.00 -0.84 27.98
C ASN A 704 -29.01 -0.15 28.92
N THR A 705 -28.92 1.17 28.82
CA THR A 705 -27.94 1.98 29.54
C THR A 705 -28.05 1.84 31.07
N GLU A 706 -29.26 1.85 31.62
CA GLU A 706 -29.53 1.68 33.06
C GLU A 706 -29.01 0.36 33.61
N LYS A 707 -29.30 -0.75 32.91
CA LYS A 707 -28.86 -2.09 33.33
C LYS A 707 -27.36 -2.29 33.15
N VAL A 708 -26.81 -1.73 32.08
CA VAL A 708 -25.36 -1.77 31.87
C VAL A 708 -24.63 -0.99 32.97
N ASN A 709 -25.12 0.20 33.33
CA ASN A 709 -24.56 0.96 34.47
C ASN A 709 -24.68 0.21 35.79
N ALA A 710 -25.84 -0.42 36.04
CA ALA A 710 -26.00 -1.24 37.23
C ALA A 710 -24.97 -2.39 37.30
N ALA A 711 -24.69 -3.05 36.16
CA ALA A 711 -23.67 -4.08 36.08
C ALA A 711 -22.25 -3.53 36.29
N VAL A 712 -21.92 -2.38 35.71
CA VAL A 712 -20.63 -1.70 35.87
C VAL A 712 -20.38 -1.34 37.33
N ARG A 713 -21.41 -0.89 38.08
CA ARG A 713 -21.29 -0.58 39.51
C ARG A 713 -20.95 -1.82 40.38
N THR A 714 -21.24 -3.02 39.89
CA THR A 714 -20.91 -4.28 40.59
C THR A 714 -19.59 -4.90 40.09
N ALA A 715 -19.01 -4.36 39.06
CA ALA A 715 -17.79 -4.86 38.44
C ALA A 715 -16.59 -4.69 39.40
N ALA A 716 -15.89 -5.79 39.65
CA ALA A 716 -14.67 -5.80 40.45
C ALA A 716 -13.41 -5.72 39.56
N GLY A 717 -13.55 -5.90 38.25
CA GLY A 717 -12.45 -5.86 37.30
C GLY A 717 -11.83 -4.48 37.15
N LYS A 718 -10.54 -4.44 36.88
CA LYS A 718 -9.84 -3.19 36.49
C LYS A 718 -10.45 -2.60 35.23
N TYR A 719 -10.89 -3.47 34.31
CA TYR A 719 -11.49 -3.11 33.04
C TYR A 719 -12.88 -3.73 32.90
N CYS A 720 -13.79 -3.03 32.24
CA CYS A 720 -15.04 -3.56 31.71
C CYS A 720 -14.93 -3.76 30.20
N ILE A 721 -15.40 -4.92 29.70
CA ILE A 721 -15.61 -5.17 28.28
C ILE A 721 -17.09 -5.48 28.03
N PHE A 722 -17.66 -4.86 27.01
CA PHE A 722 -19.09 -5.00 26.68
C PHE A 722 -19.27 -6.02 25.56
N LEU A 723 -19.74 -7.21 25.92
CA LEU A 723 -19.96 -8.34 25.03
C LEU A 723 -21.40 -8.84 25.12
N PRO A 724 -22.38 -8.15 24.51
CA PRO A 724 -23.79 -8.64 24.50
C PRO A 724 -23.92 -10.08 23.98
N ASN A 725 -23.12 -10.43 22.99
CA ASN A 725 -22.91 -11.80 22.51
C ASN A 725 -21.47 -11.98 22.05
N LEU A 726 -21.06 -13.22 21.81
CA LEU A 726 -19.76 -13.57 21.23
C LEU A 726 -19.90 -14.93 20.54
N GLU A 727 -19.76 -14.93 19.21
CA GLU A 727 -19.87 -16.16 18.39
C GLU A 727 -18.51 -16.85 18.23
N GLY A 728 -17.41 -16.14 18.42
CA GLY A 728 -16.04 -16.67 18.33
C GLY A 728 -14.97 -15.61 18.37
N CYS A 729 -13.74 -16.07 18.27
CA CYS A 729 -12.55 -15.22 18.13
C CYS A 729 -11.58 -15.87 17.14
N GLU A 730 -10.84 -15.06 16.41
CA GLU A 730 -9.83 -15.57 15.47
C GLU A 730 -8.59 -16.06 16.23
N LYS A 731 -8.10 -15.25 17.17
CA LYS A 731 -6.93 -15.56 18.00
C LYS A 731 -7.37 -15.77 19.45
N ALA A 732 -6.82 -16.77 20.11
CA ALA A 732 -7.16 -17.05 21.51
C ALA A 732 -6.65 -15.97 22.50
N ASP A 733 -5.71 -15.14 22.10
CA ASP A 733 -5.13 -14.04 22.88
C ASP A 733 -5.76 -12.66 22.60
N TRP A 734 -6.88 -12.61 21.86
CA TRP A 734 -7.55 -11.38 21.46
C TRP A 734 -7.82 -10.41 22.62
N LEU A 735 -8.28 -10.91 23.77
CA LEU A 735 -8.56 -10.08 24.94
C LEU A 735 -7.27 -9.55 25.58
N ARG A 736 -6.22 -10.35 25.56
CA ARG A 736 -4.87 -9.92 26.03
C ARG A 736 -4.36 -8.76 25.19
N LEU A 737 -4.61 -8.78 23.85
CA LEU A 737 -4.25 -7.70 22.94
C LEU A 737 -5.03 -6.41 23.22
N LEU A 738 -6.32 -6.50 23.60
CA LEU A 738 -7.08 -5.32 24.00
C LEU A 738 -6.55 -4.76 25.34
N VAL A 739 -6.37 -5.60 26.33
CA VAL A 739 -5.95 -5.18 27.68
C VAL A 739 -4.54 -4.58 27.67
N SER A 740 -3.59 -5.18 26.92
CA SER A 740 -2.23 -4.64 26.81
C SER A 740 -2.20 -3.23 26.20
N ASN A 741 -3.10 -2.93 25.26
CA ASN A 741 -3.27 -1.57 24.77
C ASN A 741 -3.92 -0.63 25.79
N ALA A 742 -4.86 -1.12 26.58
CA ALA A 742 -5.54 -0.32 27.60
C ALA A 742 -4.65 -0.03 28.84
N GLU A 743 -3.57 -0.78 29.06
CA GLU A 743 -2.57 -0.49 30.11
C GLU A 743 -1.71 0.75 29.79
N ARG A 744 -1.68 1.19 28.55
CA ARG A 744 -0.97 2.40 28.13
C ARG A 744 -1.67 3.64 28.70
N ARG A 745 -0.89 4.53 29.29
CA ARG A 745 -1.41 5.71 30.05
C ARG A 745 -2.27 6.64 29.19
N GLU A 746 -1.91 6.82 27.94
CA GLU A 746 -2.60 7.70 26.99
C GLU A 746 -3.87 7.08 26.40
N VAL A 747 -4.12 5.80 26.61
CA VAL A 747 -5.28 5.07 26.07
C VAL A 747 -6.41 5.06 27.08
N GLY A 748 -7.61 5.46 26.66
CA GLY A 748 -8.79 5.40 27.50
C GLY A 748 -9.75 4.28 27.09
N ILE A 749 -9.89 4.04 25.78
CA ILE A 749 -10.77 3.00 25.24
C ILE A 749 -10.04 2.22 24.16
N VAL A 750 -10.28 0.90 24.11
CA VAL A 750 -9.81 0.02 23.05
C VAL A 750 -10.98 -0.74 22.45
N GLY A 751 -11.02 -0.83 21.11
CA GLY A 751 -12.01 -1.64 20.39
C GLY A 751 -11.36 -2.63 19.41
N PRO A 752 -11.92 -3.85 19.30
CA PRO A 752 -11.50 -4.86 18.34
C PRO A 752 -12.08 -4.61 16.95
N LYS A 753 -11.63 -5.40 15.98
CA LYS A 753 -12.33 -5.56 14.70
C LYS A 753 -13.48 -6.56 14.88
N LEU A 754 -14.69 -6.10 14.62
CA LEU A 754 -15.88 -6.92 14.70
C LEU A 754 -16.20 -7.54 13.34
N LEU A 755 -16.41 -8.84 13.33
CA LEU A 755 -16.71 -9.63 12.14
C LEU A 755 -18.04 -10.36 12.29
N SER A 756 -18.76 -10.50 11.18
CA SER A 756 -19.90 -11.43 11.10
C SER A 756 -19.38 -12.86 10.97
N THR A 757 -20.25 -13.83 11.24
CA THR A 757 -19.96 -15.26 11.01
C THR A 757 -19.75 -15.60 9.54
N SER A 758 -20.09 -14.69 8.61
CA SER A 758 -19.80 -14.77 7.18
C SER A 758 -18.51 -14.01 6.77
N GLU A 759 -17.66 -13.68 7.74
CA GLU A 759 -16.37 -13.02 7.55
C GLU A 759 -16.43 -11.61 6.91
N HIS A 760 -17.52 -10.87 7.18
CA HIS A 760 -17.62 -9.46 6.78
C HIS A 760 -17.40 -8.53 7.99
N ILE A 761 -16.82 -7.37 7.73
CA ILE A 761 -16.59 -6.35 8.76
C ILE A 761 -17.93 -5.77 9.21
N ILE A 762 -18.20 -5.86 10.51
CA ILE A 762 -19.32 -5.19 11.18
C ILE A 762 -18.86 -3.84 11.72
N SER A 763 -17.66 -3.77 12.31
CA SER A 763 -17.06 -2.52 12.77
C SER A 763 -15.53 -2.61 12.77
N ALA A 764 -14.89 -1.57 12.28
CA ALA A 764 -13.43 -1.38 12.31
C ALA A 764 -13.09 0.08 12.67
N GLY A 765 -13.68 0.54 13.76
CA GLY A 765 -13.67 1.94 14.18
C GLY A 765 -14.78 2.77 13.53
N MET A 766 -14.98 3.97 14.03
CA MET A 766 -16.00 4.91 13.57
C MET A 766 -15.42 6.32 13.36
N ALA A 767 -15.93 7.01 12.35
CA ALA A 767 -15.64 8.42 12.09
C ALA A 767 -16.82 9.30 12.48
N LEU A 768 -16.54 10.47 13.06
CA LEU A 768 -17.55 11.47 13.40
C LEU A 768 -18.06 12.19 12.14
N GLY A 769 -19.35 12.47 12.12
CA GLY A 769 -19.99 13.15 11.01
C GLY A 769 -20.21 12.28 9.76
N LEU A 770 -19.74 11.04 9.74
CA LEU A 770 -19.96 10.12 8.64
C LEU A 770 -21.38 9.53 8.73
N HIS A 771 -22.22 9.75 7.71
CA HIS A 771 -23.62 9.33 7.62
C HIS A 771 -24.55 9.74 8.78
N GLY A 772 -24.08 10.56 9.71
CA GLY A 772 -24.82 10.96 10.89
C GLY A 772 -23.91 11.58 11.95
N THR A 773 -24.16 11.32 13.24
CA THR A 773 -23.28 11.76 14.30
C THR A 773 -21.95 11.00 14.29
N ALA A 774 -22.00 9.68 14.03
CA ALA A 774 -20.84 8.83 13.76
C ALA A 774 -21.22 7.67 12.85
N GLY A 775 -20.33 7.29 11.95
CA GLY A 775 -20.48 6.16 11.04
C GLY A 775 -19.33 5.17 11.12
N GLY A 776 -19.65 3.87 10.93
CA GLY A 776 -18.69 2.79 10.92
C GLY A 776 -17.78 2.86 9.68
N LEU A 777 -16.50 2.60 9.90
CA LEU A 777 -15.52 2.49 8.84
C LEU A 777 -15.50 1.06 8.28
N PHE A 778 -15.41 0.92 6.96
CA PHE A 778 -15.21 -0.35 6.25
C PHE A 778 -16.34 -1.40 6.45
N VAL A 779 -17.51 -1.01 6.93
CA VAL A 779 -18.65 -1.91 7.18
C VAL A 779 -19.07 -2.63 5.89
N GLY A 780 -19.37 -3.93 5.99
CA GLY A 780 -19.84 -4.76 4.87
C GLY A 780 -18.73 -5.29 3.97
N ASN A 781 -17.51 -4.82 4.09
CA ASN A 781 -16.38 -5.37 3.35
C ASN A 781 -15.92 -6.72 3.93
N GLU A 782 -15.22 -7.51 3.14
CA GLU A 782 -14.61 -8.76 3.58
C GLU A 782 -13.59 -8.53 4.69
N LYS A 783 -13.37 -9.52 5.53
CA LYS A 783 -12.39 -9.49 6.63
C LYS A 783 -11.00 -9.02 6.22
N GLU A 784 -10.53 -9.49 5.05
CA GLU A 784 -9.21 -9.19 4.51
C GLU A 784 -9.12 -7.84 3.78
N TYR A 785 -10.21 -7.10 3.72
CA TYR A 785 -10.22 -5.77 3.11
C TYR A 785 -9.26 -4.85 3.86
N VAL A 786 -8.32 -4.28 3.11
CA VAL A 786 -7.23 -3.47 3.69
C VAL A 786 -7.63 -2.04 4.01
N GLY A 787 -8.66 -1.53 3.33
CA GLY A 787 -9.12 -0.15 3.49
C GLY A 787 -8.19 0.88 2.87
N TYR A 788 -8.56 2.15 3.01
CA TYR A 788 -7.78 3.28 2.56
C TYR A 788 -6.44 3.33 3.31
N PHE A 789 -5.31 3.26 2.58
CA PHE A 789 -3.96 3.22 3.15
C PHE A 789 -3.80 2.24 4.33
N CYS A 790 -4.29 1.02 4.16
CA CYS A 790 -4.22 -0.09 5.13
C CYS A 790 -4.98 0.14 6.45
N ARG A 791 -5.84 1.16 6.56
CA ARG A 791 -6.50 1.54 7.81
C ARG A 791 -7.47 0.51 8.36
N ALA A 792 -7.95 -0.46 7.55
CA ALA A 792 -8.78 -1.56 8.04
C ALA A 792 -7.97 -2.70 8.69
N ILE A 793 -6.65 -2.71 8.52
CA ILE A 793 -5.76 -3.79 8.98
C ILE A 793 -4.60 -3.31 9.85
N THR A 794 -4.52 -2.02 10.16
CA THR A 794 -3.49 -1.41 11.03
C THR A 794 -4.10 -0.89 12.32
N GLN A 795 -3.35 -0.98 13.41
CA GLN A 795 -3.73 -0.35 14.67
C GLN A 795 -3.64 1.17 14.51
N GLN A 796 -4.64 1.87 15.00
CA GLN A 796 -4.73 3.31 14.90
C GLN A 796 -5.66 3.91 15.96
N CYS A 797 -5.50 5.20 16.25
CA CYS A 797 -6.51 5.95 16.96
C CYS A 797 -7.70 6.23 16.03
N VAL A 798 -8.90 6.13 16.57
CA VAL A 798 -10.19 6.44 15.91
C VAL A 798 -11.03 7.32 16.80
N SER A 799 -12.04 7.97 16.24
CA SER A 799 -12.89 8.87 17.02
C SER A 799 -13.90 8.14 17.89
N ALA A 800 -14.31 6.93 17.49
CA ALA A 800 -15.11 6.05 18.33
C ALA A 800 -14.95 4.58 17.91
N VAL A 801 -15.34 3.69 18.80
CA VAL A 801 -15.52 2.25 18.56
C VAL A 801 -16.95 1.84 18.90
N ALA A 802 -17.41 0.73 18.33
CA ALA A 802 -18.72 0.20 18.69
C ALA A 802 -18.75 -0.22 20.17
N LEU A 803 -19.91 -0.15 20.80
CA LEU A 803 -20.09 -0.66 22.16
C LEU A 803 -19.68 -2.13 22.27
N HIS A 804 -20.06 -2.92 21.28
CA HIS A 804 -19.72 -4.32 21.21
C HIS A 804 -18.20 -4.47 21.14
N GLY A 805 -17.58 -5.12 22.10
CA GLY A 805 -16.13 -5.29 22.22
C GLY A 805 -15.37 -4.09 22.78
N MET A 806 -16.03 -2.98 23.11
CA MET A 806 -15.40 -1.84 23.78
C MET A 806 -14.81 -2.26 25.12
N LEU A 807 -13.54 -1.99 25.33
CA LEU A 807 -12.82 -2.16 26.59
C LEU A 807 -12.48 -0.79 27.17
N ILE A 808 -12.81 -0.56 28.42
CA ILE A 808 -12.54 0.69 29.16
C ILE A 808 -12.20 0.40 30.61
N GLY A 809 -11.41 1.25 31.26
CA GLY A 809 -11.14 1.18 32.70
C GLY A 809 -12.43 1.34 33.50
N THR A 810 -12.73 0.38 34.40
CA THR A 810 -13.95 0.40 35.22
C THR A 810 -14.03 1.69 36.04
N LYS A 811 -12.95 2.04 36.72
CA LYS A 811 -12.86 3.26 37.50
C LYS A 811 -13.02 4.51 36.63
N GLU A 812 -12.39 4.51 35.48
CA GLU A 812 -12.47 5.63 34.52
C GLU A 812 -13.92 5.89 34.07
N LEU A 813 -14.64 4.82 33.72
CA LEU A 813 -16.05 4.92 33.34
C LEU A 813 -16.92 5.46 34.48
N LEU A 814 -16.68 4.99 35.72
CA LEU A 814 -17.42 5.48 36.91
C LEU A 814 -17.09 6.95 37.23
N ASP A 815 -15.82 7.34 37.16
CA ASP A 815 -15.37 8.71 37.42
C ASP A 815 -15.90 9.71 36.37
N MET A 816 -16.11 9.29 35.13
CA MET A 816 -16.75 10.09 34.07
C MET A 816 -18.28 10.20 34.19
N GLY A 817 -18.87 9.58 35.20
CA GLY A 817 -20.32 9.59 35.48
C GLY A 817 -21.11 8.53 34.70
N GLU A 818 -20.44 7.41 34.38
CA GLU A 818 -21.08 6.27 33.73
C GLU A 818 -21.62 6.58 32.33
N PHE A 819 -22.37 5.66 31.76
CA PHE A 819 -23.12 5.92 30.53
C PHE A 819 -24.33 6.81 30.80
N ASN A 820 -24.58 7.77 29.93
CA ASN A 820 -25.71 8.68 30.03
C ASN A 820 -27.03 7.94 29.78
N GLU A 821 -27.86 7.80 30.81
CA GLU A 821 -29.12 7.04 30.78
C GLU A 821 -30.22 7.69 29.90
N ALA A 822 -30.04 8.96 29.52
CA ALA A 822 -30.94 9.63 28.56
C ALA A 822 -30.69 9.20 27.09
N LEU A 823 -29.60 8.48 26.85
CA LEU A 823 -29.22 7.99 25.53
C LEU A 823 -29.42 6.48 25.43
N SER A 824 -29.61 5.98 24.21
CA SER A 824 -29.50 4.55 23.97
C SER A 824 -28.07 4.08 24.28
N VAL A 825 -27.88 2.81 24.57
CA VAL A 825 -26.59 2.28 25.02
C VAL A 825 -25.47 2.49 23.98
N THR A 826 -25.79 2.45 22.68
CA THR A 826 -24.82 2.71 21.60
C THR A 826 -24.49 4.20 21.47
N GLN A 827 -25.48 5.08 21.67
CA GLN A 827 -25.27 6.53 21.72
C GLN A 827 -24.45 6.93 22.97
N ALA A 828 -24.70 6.29 24.10
CA ALA A 828 -23.95 6.51 25.34
C ALA A 828 -22.50 6.04 25.22
N ALA A 829 -22.25 4.94 24.51
CA ALA A 829 -20.91 4.47 24.20
C ALA A 829 -20.15 5.46 23.28
N LEU A 830 -20.82 6.02 22.28
CA LEU A 830 -20.26 7.10 21.48
C LEU A 830 -19.92 8.31 22.35
N GLU A 831 -20.84 8.76 23.23
CA GLU A 831 -20.56 9.88 24.15
C GLU A 831 -19.37 9.57 25.07
N CYS A 832 -19.22 8.33 25.52
CA CYS A 832 -18.07 7.89 26.31
C CYS A 832 -16.75 8.05 25.54
N CYS A 833 -16.69 7.65 24.27
CA CYS A 833 -15.50 7.89 23.43
C CYS A 833 -15.17 9.40 23.32
N LEU A 834 -16.18 10.23 23.11
CA LEU A 834 -16.02 11.69 23.03
C LEU A 834 -15.54 12.31 24.36
N LYS A 835 -16.02 11.82 25.50
CA LYS A 835 -15.56 12.24 26.83
C LYS A 835 -14.08 11.94 27.01
N VAL A 836 -13.67 10.69 26.70
CA VAL A 836 -12.28 10.22 26.80
C VAL A 836 -11.35 11.09 25.96
N MET A 837 -11.74 11.42 24.71
CA MET A 837 -10.95 12.31 23.86
C MET A 837 -10.86 13.74 24.39
N LYS A 838 -11.92 14.27 25.03
CA LYS A 838 -11.88 15.60 25.68
C LYS A 838 -10.93 15.65 26.86
N GLU A 839 -10.74 14.54 27.55
CA GLU A 839 -9.75 14.39 28.63
C GLU A 839 -8.30 14.21 28.11
N GLY A 840 -8.11 14.25 26.79
CA GLY A 840 -6.80 14.16 26.14
C GLY A 840 -6.28 12.73 25.97
N LYS A 841 -7.12 11.73 26.21
CA LYS A 841 -6.80 10.32 25.94
C LYS A 841 -7.23 9.89 24.54
N THR A 842 -6.77 8.72 24.12
CA THR A 842 -7.06 8.16 22.80
C THR A 842 -8.07 7.01 22.85
N VAL A 843 -8.80 6.84 21.78
CA VAL A 843 -9.62 5.66 21.49
C VAL A 843 -8.88 4.85 20.43
N VAL A 844 -8.46 3.64 20.76
CA VAL A 844 -7.64 2.80 19.89
C VAL A 844 -8.49 1.71 19.25
N PHE A 845 -8.39 1.60 17.94
CA PHE A 845 -8.86 0.45 17.17
C PHE A 845 -7.68 -0.49 16.91
N THR A 846 -7.84 -1.77 17.26
CA THR A 846 -6.83 -2.79 16.95
C THR A 846 -7.41 -3.94 16.13
N PRO A 847 -6.94 -4.13 14.88
CA PRO A 847 -7.38 -5.24 14.02
C PRO A 847 -6.74 -6.57 14.40
N TYR A 848 -5.85 -6.61 15.38
CA TYR A 848 -5.18 -7.83 15.83
C TYR A 848 -6.06 -8.66 16.76
N ALA A 849 -7.11 -8.04 17.34
CA ALA A 849 -8.16 -8.66 18.11
C ALA A 849 -9.45 -8.78 17.27
N ASN A 850 -9.54 -9.82 16.45
CA ASN A 850 -10.72 -10.10 15.65
C ASN A 850 -11.71 -10.98 16.42
N ILE A 851 -12.93 -10.50 16.61
CA ILE A 851 -14.00 -11.25 17.25
C ILE A 851 -15.23 -11.35 16.33
N TYR A 852 -15.89 -12.51 16.37
CA TYR A 852 -17.10 -12.79 15.62
C TYR A 852 -18.33 -12.51 16.49
N VAL A 853 -19.25 -11.72 15.97
CA VAL A 853 -20.47 -11.32 16.66
C VAL A 853 -21.67 -11.48 15.77
N LYS A 854 -22.86 -11.60 16.34
CA LYS A 854 -24.09 -11.50 15.55
C LYS A 854 -24.22 -10.09 15.00
N ASN A 855 -24.65 -9.98 13.73
CA ASN A 855 -25.01 -8.70 13.14
C ASN A 855 -26.05 -8.04 14.03
N ASP A 856 -25.70 -6.94 14.67
CA ASP A 856 -26.44 -6.56 15.83
C ASP A 856 -26.60 -5.05 16.07
N GLN A 857 -27.66 -4.76 16.75
CA GLN A 857 -28.05 -3.43 17.23
C GLN A 857 -27.01 -2.76 18.16
N TYR A 858 -25.99 -3.46 18.65
CA TYR A 858 -24.94 -2.93 19.55
C TYR A 858 -23.66 -2.51 18.80
N ALA A 859 -23.62 -2.77 17.51
CA ALA A 859 -22.59 -2.28 16.61
C ALA A 859 -23.23 -1.70 15.33
N PRO A 860 -24.08 -0.66 15.43
CA PRO A 860 -24.78 -0.10 14.29
C PRO A 860 -23.81 0.55 13.33
N GLU A 861 -24.10 0.45 12.05
CA GLU A 861 -23.32 1.12 11.00
C GLU A 861 -23.32 2.65 11.21
N THR A 862 -24.43 3.20 11.69
CA THR A 862 -24.57 4.65 11.92
C THR A 862 -25.20 4.91 13.29
N ILE A 863 -24.65 5.90 13.98
CA ILE A 863 -25.21 6.43 15.22
C ILE A 863 -25.67 7.86 14.98
N GLN A 864 -26.91 8.18 15.35
CA GLN A 864 -27.48 9.52 15.27
C GLN A 864 -27.85 10.02 16.67
N VAL A 865 -27.40 11.23 17.03
CA VAL A 865 -27.76 11.93 18.26
C VAL A 865 -28.06 13.38 17.94
N ASP A 866 -29.35 13.73 17.98
CA ASP A 866 -29.85 15.05 17.52
C ASP A 866 -30.25 15.98 18.67
N THR A 867 -29.92 15.64 19.92
CA THR A 867 -30.26 16.50 21.04
C THR A 867 -29.44 17.80 21.04
N PRO A 868 -30.05 18.97 21.28
CA PRO A 868 -29.34 20.24 21.30
C PRO A 868 -28.13 20.25 22.25
N GLU A 869 -28.28 19.65 23.43
CA GLU A 869 -27.22 19.55 24.45
C GLU A 869 -26.02 18.75 23.95
N PHE A 870 -26.26 17.68 23.19
CA PHE A 870 -25.18 16.87 22.60
C PHE A 870 -24.44 17.64 21.51
N GLN A 871 -25.21 18.35 20.66
CA GLN A 871 -24.63 19.17 19.58
C GLN A 871 -23.86 20.38 20.12
N GLU A 872 -24.33 21.03 21.19
CA GLU A 872 -23.62 22.11 21.86
C GLU A 872 -22.28 21.61 22.44
N LYS A 873 -22.28 20.40 23.04
CA LYS A 873 -21.12 19.82 23.73
C LYS A 873 -20.10 19.24 22.80
N TYR A 874 -20.51 18.61 21.70
CA TYR A 874 -19.67 17.80 20.83
C TYR A 874 -19.70 18.19 19.33
N GLY A 875 -20.52 19.16 18.95
CA GLY A 875 -20.76 19.52 17.56
C GLY A 875 -19.49 19.95 16.79
N GLU A 876 -18.51 20.57 17.47
CA GLU A 876 -17.24 20.91 16.86
C GLU A 876 -16.43 19.66 16.52
N MET A 877 -16.32 18.71 17.44
CA MET A 877 -15.64 17.42 17.20
C MET A 877 -16.30 16.66 16.06
N ILE A 878 -17.66 16.70 15.99
CA ILE A 878 -18.41 16.02 14.93
C ILE A 878 -18.14 16.68 13.57
N ARG A 879 -18.02 17.98 13.51
CA ARG A 879 -17.68 18.70 12.27
C ARG A 879 -16.22 18.52 11.84
N HIS A 880 -15.33 18.31 12.80
CA HIS A 880 -13.88 18.21 12.59
C HIS A 880 -13.32 16.96 13.25
N ASP A 881 -13.60 15.79 12.62
CA ASP A 881 -13.01 14.53 13.06
C ASP A 881 -11.50 14.56 12.87
N ARG A 882 -10.74 14.30 13.94
CA ARG A 882 -9.27 14.31 13.91
C ARG A 882 -8.67 13.19 13.08
N TYR A 883 -9.38 12.08 12.97
CA TYR A 883 -8.87 10.85 12.35
C TYR A 883 -9.51 10.54 11.00
N TYR A 884 -10.40 11.40 10.52
CA TYR A 884 -11.05 11.29 9.22
C TYR A 884 -10.93 12.61 8.47
N SER A 885 -10.12 12.64 7.40
CA SER A 885 -9.79 13.87 6.68
C SER A 885 -11.05 14.62 6.21
N CYS A 886 -10.99 15.96 6.30
CA CYS A 886 -12.05 16.83 5.77
C CYS A 886 -12.18 16.74 4.24
N ASN A 887 -11.20 16.20 3.55
CA ASN A 887 -11.20 15.96 2.11
C ASN A 887 -12.12 14.80 1.68
N PHE A 888 -12.65 14.03 2.64
CA PHE A 888 -13.57 12.93 2.35
C PHE A 888 -15.04 13.34 2.54
N ASP A 889 -15.88 12.83 1.62
CA ASP A 889 -17.34 12.98 1.72
C ASP A 889 -17.87 12.25 2.95
N ARG A 890 -18.71 12.93 3.73
CA ARG A 890 -19.33 12.39 4.93
C ARG A 890 -20.72 11.80 4.70
N ASN A 891 -21.27 11.98 3.50
CA ASN A 891 -22.61 11.49 3.15
C ASN A 891 -22.60 10.47 2.00
N GLY A 892 -21.45 10.26 1.37
CA GLY A 892 -21.21 9.25 0.33
C GLY A 892 -20.49 8.04 0.88
N ALA A 893 -19.86 7.26 0.02
CA ALA A 893 -19.01 6.15 0.46
C ALA A 893 -17.87 6.66 1.35
N ALA A 894 -17.54 5.90 2.38
CA ALA A 894 -16.39 6.25 3.22
C ALA A 894 -15.12 6.34 2.37
N PHE A 895 -14.32 7.38 2.62
CA PHE A 895 -13.10 7.72 1.88
C PHE A 895 -13.30 8.16 0.41
N ALA A 896 -14.54 8.41 -0.03
CA ALA A 896 -14.79 9.11 -1.28
C ALA A 896 -14.41 10.59 -1.14
N LEU A 897 -13.99 11.23 -2.25
CA LEU A 897 -13.59 12.63 -2.23
C LEU A 897 -14.78 13.56 -1.97
N ALA A 898 -14.61 14.48 -1.02
CA ALA A 898 -15.53 15.58 -0.83
C ALA A 898 -15.33 16.63 -1.94
N PHE A 899 -16.43 17.09 -2.49
CA PHE A 899 -16.45 18.21 -3.44
C PHE A 899 -17.27 19.32 -2.86
N ASP A 900 -16.67 20.14 -2.00
CA ASP A 900 -17.30 21.32 -1.39
C ASP A 900 -16.76 22.63 -1.95
#